data_05e8dfe430649d7a7fc296a703cfde97
#
_entry.id   05e8dfe430649d7a7fc296a703cfde97
#
_cell.length_a   1.000
_cell.length_b   1.000
_cell.length_c   1.000
_cell.angle_alpha   90.00
_cell.angle_beta   90.00
_cell.angle_gamma   90.00
#
_symmetry.space_group_name_H-M   'P 1'
#
loop_
_entity.id
_entity.type
_entity.pdbx_description
1 polymer ?
#
loop_
_entity_poly.entity_id
_entity_poly.type
_entity_poly.pdbx_seq_one_letter_code
_entity_poly.pdbx_strand_id
1 'polypeptide(L)'
;MKIKLMVAAMALMTLPMTMQAQDRLFTLEDLNFGGTNYANLRPQNMWLTWWGDQLVQTDVEACYQIDTQTGKKRQLFTLDEVNRWAGSDDTRYVRHLMNASFPYPDQPLVMLGNRHAVILLDFKKHQVVWQDSVSGHQARDWHPVSRATAYVQDDQLYVVDGEGQQRQLTTDGSREIVYGQSVHRNEFGITKGTFWSPDGQRLAFYRMDQSMVTDYPQVNLFARNAQHAPDKYPMAGMTSHQVTVGVYDLQTRKTVYLQAGDPTDRYFTNLAWAPDGKTIYLFELNRKQNDCRLVSYDAVSGRKLAELYRETSDKYVEPQHPIVFLPWDPTKFVMQSQKDGYNHLYLFDQSGRELKQLTSGPWVVLNLVGFNRRAKRIVYESTEMGVGYGNLYSVAVNSGKRVLLDRGVGMLQRSQLSASGAKACVTFSTPDKPRLIDVVTTGKRQQVLNLLDAPDPWKAFQQPQYSCGTIKAADGETDLYYRMVKPHDFDPAKRYPTVVYVYGGPHAHNVDQSWHYASRSWETYMAQKGYILFILDNRGSEHRGLAFEQATFHQLGQVEMQDQMKGVDYLRTLPYVDMNRLGVHGWSFGGFMTTSLMTHYPDVFKVGVAGGPVIDWKWYEVMYGERYMGTPQDNPEGYAKSSLISQAKNLKGKLQIITGYNDNTVVPQHCLSFLDACVKAGTQPDFFAYPGEEHNMRGHASVHLHERITQYFEDYLK
;
A
#
# COMPACT_ATOMS: atom_id res chain seq x y z
N MET A 1 -9.56 -89.61 -6.39
CA MET A 1 -10.22 -88.33 -6.46
C MET A 1 -9.20 -87.27 -5.96
N LYS A 2 -8.52 -86.62 -6.86
CA LYS A 2 -7.39 -85.66 -6.59
C LYS A 2 -7.86 -84.25 -6.82
N ILE A 3 -7.92 -83.49 -5.73
CA ILE A 3 -8.20 -82.00 -5.80
C ILE A 3 -6.87 -81.28 -5.97
N LYS A 4 -6.72 -80.54 -7.08
CA LYS A 4 -5.59 -79.68 -7.31
C LYS A 4 -5.85 -78.30 -6.69
N LEU A 5 -5.01 -77.86 -5.74
CA LEU A 5 -4.92 -76.53 -5.26
C LEU A 5 -4.21 -75.67 -6.34
N MET A 6 -4.86 -74.64 -6.79
CA MET A 6 -4.27 -73.61 -7.59
C MET A 6 -3.89 -72.38 -6.68
N VAL A 7 -2.60 -72.18 -6.45
CA VAL A 7 -2.08 -70.98 -5.75
C VAL A 7 -1.91 -69.89 -6.79
N ALA A 8 -2.73 -68.86 -6.71
CA ALA A 8 -2.56 -67.64 -7.50
C ALA A 8 -1.57 -66.71 -6.77
N ALA A 9 -0.37 -66.53 -7.34
CA ALA A 9 0.58 -65.55 -6.89
C ALA A 9 0.12 -64.17 -7.38
N MET A 10 -0.34 -63.30 -6.47
CA MET A 10 -0.51 -61.88 -6.72
C MET A 10 0.87 -61.20 -6.73
N ALA A 11 1.39 -60.89 -7.89
CA ALA A 11 2.53 -60.01 -8.06
C ALA A 11 2.05 -58.57 -7.77
N LEU A 12 2.40 -58.02 -6.61
CA LEU A 12 2.31 -56.56 -6.37
C LEU A 12 3.30 -55.87 -7.33
N MET A 13 2.78 -55.27 -8.40
CA MET A 13 3.52 -54.27 -9.15
C MET A 13 3.57 -53.01 -8.30
N THR A 14 4.67 -52.81 -7.60
CA THR A 14 5.08 -51.46 -7.14
C THR A 14 5.45 -50.65 -8.36
N LEU A 15 4.50 -49.89 -8.88
CA LEU A 15 4.81 -48.78 -9.80
C LEU A 15 5.73 -47.82 -9.04
N PRO A 16 6.94 -47.51 -9.58
CA PRO A 16 7.70 -46.40 -9.04
C PRO A 16 6.83 -45.19 -9.23
N MET A 17 6.47 -44.47 -8.14
CA MET A 17 6.07 -43.11 -8.24
C MET A 17 7.27 -42.33 -8.83
N THR A 18 7.28 -42.19 -10.14
CA THR A 18 8.13 -41.22 -10.79
C THR A 18 7.69 -39.89 -10.20
N MET A 19 8.55 -39.26 -9.37
CA MET A 19 8.48 -37.85 -9.15
C MET A 19 8.44 -37.23 -10.55
N GLN A 20 7.28 -36.70 -10.95
CA GLN A 20 7.21 -35.89 -12.16
C GLN A 20 8.23 -34.78 -11.97
N ALA A 21 9.26 -34.78 -12.80
CA ALA A 21 10.23 -33.72 -12.84
C ALA A 21 9.48 -32.39 -13.03
N GLN A 22 9.88 -31.37 -12.28
CA GLN A 22 9.39 -30.01 -12.44
C GLN A 22 9.93 -29.47 -13.78
N ASP A 23 9.28 -29.84 -14.90
CA ASP A 23 9.77 -29.50 -16.25
C ASP A 23 9.11 -28.25 -16.83
N ARG A 24 8.12 -27.70 -16.12
CA ARG A 24 7.34 -26.55 -16.60
C ARG A 24 8.02 -25.23 -16.30
N LEU A 25 8.18 -24.41 -17.33
CA LEU A 25 8.66 -23.03 -17.22
C LEU A 25 7.49 -22.06 -17.10
N PHE A 26 7.70 -20.96 -16.39
CA PHE A 26 6.74 -19.85 -16.32
C PHE A 26 6.75 -19.02 -17.61
N THR A 27 5.59 -18.49 -17.95
CA THR A 27 5.43 -17.40 -18.90
C THR A 27 5.10 -16.10 -18.18
N LEU A 28 5.18 -14.96 -18.86
CA LEU A 28 4.70 -13.70 -18.29
C LEU A 28 3.18 -13.69 -18.09
N GLU A 29 2.43 -14.46 -18.92
CA GLU A 29 0.99 -14.67 -18.73
C GLU A 29 0.67 -15.44 -17.43
N ASP A 30 1.60 -16.21 -16.91
CA ASP A 30 1.48 -16.91 -15.62
C ASP A 30 1.83 -16.00 -14.43
N LEU A 31 2.85 -15.17 -14.58
CA LEU A 31 3.46 -14.45 -13.45
C LEU A 31 3.03 -12.98 -13.33
N ASN A 32 2.62 -12.34 -14.42
CA ASN A 32 2.22 -10.93 -14.40
C ASN A 32 0.74 -10.80 -14.02
N PHE A 33 0.42 -9.83 -13.16
CA PHE A 33 -0.95 -9.58 -12.70
C PHE A 33 -1.94 -9.22 -13.83
N GLY A 34 -1.46 -8.77 -14.99
CA GLY A 34 -2.26 -8.55 -16.20
C GLY A 34 -2.37 -9.77 -17.11
N GLY A 35 -1.70 -10.87 -16.77
CA GLY A 35 -1.67 -12.09 -17.56
C GLY A 35 -2.91 -12.97 -17.40
N THR A 36 -3.22 -13.72 -18.42
CA THR A 36 -4.43 -14.55 -18.53
C THR A 36 -4.45 -15.73 -17.53
N ASN A 37 -3.29 -16.25 -17.15
CA ASN A 37 -3.14 -17.39 -16.24
C ASN A 37 -2.82 -16.97 -14.79
N TYR A 38 -2.54 -15.72 -14.54
CA TYR A 38 -2.07 -15.21 -13.24
C TYR A 38 -2.96 -15.63 -12.06
N ALA A 39 -4.28 -15.56 -12.25
CA ALA A 39 -5.24 -15.92 -11.22
C ALA A 39 -5.10 -17.38 -10.75
N ASN A 40 -4.71 -18.29 -11.66
CA ASN A 40 -4.59 -19.72 -11.39
C ASN A 40 -3.31 -20.06 -10.59
N LEU A 41 -2.32 -19.16 -10.59
CA LEU A 41 -1.03 -19.33 -9.92
C LEU A 41 -0.89 -18.47 -8.66
N ARG A 42 -1.99 -17.87 -8.20
CA ARG A 42 -2.03 -17.19 -6.90
C ARG A 42 -2.15 -18.20 -5.77
N PRO A 43 -1.54 -17.94 -4.61
CA PRO A 43 -1.74 -18.75 -3.43
C PRO A 43 -3.23 -18.86 -3.07
N GLN A 44 -3.65 -20.07 -2.71
CA GLN A 44 -5.00 -20.29 -2.19
C GLN A 44 -5.33 -19.26 -1.10
N ASN A 45 -6.57 -18.79 -1.06
CA ASN A 45 -7.05 -17.81 -0.11
C ASN A 45 -8.40 -18.21 0.49
N MET A 46 -8.70 -17.67 1.66
CA MET A 46 -10.04 -17.68 2.25
C MET A 46 -10.47 -16.23 2.44
N TRP A 47 -11.64 -15.88 1.93
CA TRP A 47 -12.23 -14.57 2.15
C TRP A 47 -12.95 -14.56 3.48
N LEU A 48 -12.36 -13.91 4.49
CA LEU A 48 -12.83 -13.94 5.87
C LEU A 48 -13.22 -12.54 6.33
N THR A 49 -14.29 -12.49 7.10
CA THR A 49 -14.80 -11.27 7.75
C THR A 49 -15.41 -11.62 9.11
N TRP A 50 -15.73 -10.63 9.91
CA TRP A 50 -16.37 -10.82 11.19
C TRP A 50 -17.84 -10.37 11.17
N TRP A 51 -18.71 -11.19 11.73
CA TRP A 51 -20.05 -10.83 12.17
C TRP A 51 -20.07 -10.85 13.70
N GLY A 52 -19.94 -9.70 14.32
CA GLY A 52 -19.67 -9.61 15.75
C GLY A 52 -18.38 -10.34 16.12
N ASP A 53 -18.47 -11.31 17.02
CA ASP A 53 -17.35 -12.21 17.38
C ASP A 53 -17.38 -13.56 16.65
N GLN A 54 -18.22 -13.67 15.64
CA GLN A 54 -18.34 -14.85 14.79
C GLN A 54 -17.54 -14.66 13.51
N LEU A 55 -16.63 -15.57 13.23
CA LEU A 55 -15.87 -15.55 11.99
C LEU A 55 -16.72 -16.09 10.84
N VAL A 56 -16.76 -15.40 9.73
CA VAL A 56 -17.51 -15.77 8.53
C VAL A 56 -16.56 -15.88 7.36
N GLN A 57 -16.61 -17.01 6.66
CA GLN A 57 -16.04 -17.14 5.33
C GLN A 57 -17.08 -16.71 4.30
N THR A 58 -16.71 -15.77 3.45
CA THR A 58 -17.48 -15.38 2.28
C THR A 58 -16.88 -16.05 1.05
N ASP A 59 -17.72 -16.66 0.22
CA ASP A 59 -17.29 -17.36 -0.99
C ASP A 59 -18.12 -16.88 -2.18
N VAL A 60 -17.92 -17.43 -3.38
CA VAL A 60 -18.72 -17.10 -4.55
C VAL A 60 -20.19 -17.49 -4.31
N GLU A 61 -20.45 -18.72 -3.88
CA GLU A 61 -21.78 -19.34 -3.82
C GLU A 61 -22.43 -19.33 -2.43
N ALA A 62 -21.66 -19.16 -1.36
CA ALA A 62 -22.21 -19.26 0.00
C ALA A 62 -21.37 -18.51 1.05
N CYS A 63 -22.02 -18.16 2.17
CA CYS A 63 -21.36 -17.70 3.39
C CYS A 63 -21.41 -18.77 4.46
N TYR A 64 -20.29 -18.94 5.16
CA TYR A 64 -20.14 -19.96 6.22
C TYR A 64 -19.65 -19.33 7.51
N GLN A 65 -20.32 -19.64 8.62
CA GLN A 65 -19.78 -19.37 9.94
C GLN A 65 -18.70 -20.40 10.26
N ILE A 66 -17.56 -19.94 10.78
CA ILE A 66 -16.45 -20.79 11.22
C ILE A 66 -16.38 -20.79 12.73
N ASP A 67 -16.39 -22.00 13.32
CA ASP A 67 -16.07 -22.18 14.72
C ASP A 67 -14.58 -21.89 14.95
N THR A 68 -14.28 -20.89 15.73
CA THR A 68 -12.91 -20.39 15.97
C THR A 68 -12.10 -21.22 16.96
N GLN A 69 -12.63 -22.33 17.46
CA GLN A 69 -11.91 -23.32 18.27
C GLN A 69 -11.57 -24.58 17.47
N THR A 70 -12.46 -24.99 16.56
CA THR A 70 -12.35 -26.25 15.82
C THR A 70 -12.13 -26.09 14.33
N GLY A 71 -12.35 -24.91 13.76
CA GLY A 71 -12.31 -24.65 12.32
C GLY A 71 -13.53 -25.21 11.55
N LYS A 72 -14.50 -25.83 12.24
CA LYS A 72 -15.69 -26.39 11.59
C LYS A 72 -16.56 -25.29 10.98
N LYS A 73 -17.07 -25.54 9.77
CA LYS A 73 -17.92 -24.63 9.01
C LYS A 73 -19.40 -25.00 9.13
N ARG A 74 -20.25 -23.98 9.25
CA ARG A 74 -21.71 -24.09 9.16
C ARG A 74 -22.21 -23.06 8.16
N GLN A 75 -22.94 -23.52 7.13
CA GLN A 75 -23.53 -22.60 6.14
C GLN A 75 -24.53 -21.65 6.80
N LEU A 76 -24.44 -20.38 6.46
CA LEU A 76 -25.39 -19.34 6.87
C LEU A 76 -26.48 -19.14 5.82
N PHE A 77 -26.08 -18.95 4.56
CA PHE A 77 -26.95 -18.78 3.39
C PHE A 77 -26.14 -18.96 2.10
N THR A 78 -26.86 -19.16 1.01
CA THR A 78 -26.32 -19.30 -0.35
C THR A 78 -26.62 -18.06 -1.21
N LEU A 79 -25.94 -17.95 -2.35
CA LEU A 79 -26.18 -16.93 -3.36
C LEU A 79 -27.61 -16.98 -3.93
N ASP A 80 -28.11 -18.18 -4.22
CA ASP A 80 -29.47 -18.40 -4.71
C ASP A 80 -30.55 -17.95 -3.70
N GLU A 81 -30.31 -18.22 -2.41
CA GLU A 81 -31.19 -17.78 -1.33
C GLU A 81 -31.21 -16.25 -1.25
N VAL A 82 -30.04 -15.61 -1.29
CA VAL A 82 -29.89 -14.14 -1.28
C VAL A 82 -30.65 -13.52 -2.45
N ASN A 83 -30.45 -14.00 -3.68
CA ASN A 83 -31.12 -13.46 -4.86
C ASN A 83 -32.63 -13.67 -4.82
N ARG A 84 -33.10 -14.79 -4.27
CA ARG A 84 -34.54 -15.04 -4.04
C ARG A 84 -35.10 -14.05 -3.00
N TRP A 85 -34.41 -13.78 -1.91
CA TRP A 85 -34.85 -12.87 -0.85
C TRP A 85 -34.75 -11.39 -1.28
N ALA A 86 -33.82 -11.05 -2.17
CA ALA A 86 -33.68 -9.71 -2.74
C ALA A 86 -34.80 -9.37 -3.76
N GLY A 87 -35.47 -10.40 -4.28
CA GLY A 87 -36.53 -10.27 -5.26
C GLY A 87 -36.02 -10.24 -6.71
N SER A 88 -36.95 -10.11 -7.67
CA SER A 88 -36.69 -10.16 -9.13
C SER A 88 -36.21 -8.83 -9.72
N ASP A 89 -35.84 -7.86 -8.90
CA ASP A 89 -35.30 -6.56 -9.35
C ASP A 89 -33.84 -6.73 -9.76
N ASP A 90 -33.55 -6.57 -11.04
CA ASP A 90 -32.19 -6.70 -11.59
C ASP A 90 -31.17 -5.74 -10.93
N THR A 91 -31.65 -4.62 -10.37
CA THR A 91 -30.77 -3.69 -9.63
C THR A 91 -30.26 -4.27 -8.32
N ARG A 92 -30.91 -5.30 -7.77
CA ARG A 92 -30.54 -5.99 -6.53
C ARG A 92 -29.83 -7.30 -6.75
N TYR A 93 -29.68 -7.76 -8.00
CA TYR A 93 -29.05 -9.05 -8.29
C TYR A 93 -27.58 -9.08 -7.90
N VAL A 94 -27.23 -10.01 -7.00
CA VAL A 94 -25.86 -10.24 -6.52
C VAL A 94 -25.24 -11.35 -7.36
N ARG A 95 -23.99 -11.18 -7.80
CA ARG A 95 -23.28 -12.15 -8.63
C ARG A 95 -22.42 -13.14 -7.84
N HIS A 96 -21.97 -12.74 -6.66
CA HIS A 96 -21.14 -13.54 -5.73
C HIS A 96 -21.21 -12.95 -4.32
N LEU A 97 -20.89 -13.77 -3.32
CA LEU A 97 -20.94 -13.36 -1.91
C LEU A 97 -19.56 -12.99 -1.35
N MET A 98 -18.48 -12.98 -2.15
CA MET A 98 -17.11 -12.72 -1.70
C MET A 98 -16.94 -11.36 -1.00
N ASN A 99 -17.72 -10.36 -1.38
CA ASN A 99 -17.69 -9.00 -0.82
C ASN A 99 -18.74 -8.77 0.27
N ALA A 100 -19.41 -9.82 0.75
CA ALA A 100 -20.38 -9.70 1.83
C ALA A 100 -19.73 -9.14 3.09
N SER A 101 -20.37 -8.18 3.73
CA SER A 101 -19.93 -7.61 5.01
C SER A 101 -21.07 -7.57 6.02
N PHE A 102 -20.73 -7.56 7.32
CA PHE A 102 -21.68 -7.63 8.42
C PHE A 102 -21.52 -6.42 9.33
N PRO A 103 -22.09 -5.26 8.96
CA PRO A 103 -21.85 -4.00 9.65
C PRO A 103 -22.46 -3.91 11.05
N TYR A 104 -23.37 -4.84 11.39
CA TYR A 104 -24.05 -4.86 12.70
C TYR A 104 -23.66 -6.11 13.50
N PRO A 105 -22.87 -5.97 14.58
CA PRO A 105 -22.35 -7.12 15.32
C PRO A 105 -23.41 -8.06 15.89
N ASP A 106 -24.54 -7.50 16.32
CA ASP A 106 -25.60 -8.19 17.04
C ASP A 106 -26.88 -8.43 16.22
N GLN A 107 -26.86 -8.09 14.92
CA GLN A 107 -28.02 -8.24 14.04
C GLN A 107 -27.67 -9.15 12.86
N PRO A 108 -28.60 -9.97 12.38
CA PRO A 108 -28.39 -10.86 11.24
C PRO A 108 -28.51 -10.12 9.90
N LEU A 109 -27.78 -9.03 9.77
CA LEU A 109 -27.79 -8.18 8.59
C LEU A 109 -26.49 -8.32 7.81
N VAL A 110 -26.63 -8.63 6.53
CA VAL A 110 -25.52 -8.67 5.58
C VAL A 110 -25.66 -7.54 4.56
N MET A 111 -24.55 -6.85 4.32
CA MET A 111 -24.45 -5.85 3.25
C MET A 111 -23.86 -6.51 2.02
N LEU A 112 -24.53 -6.34 0.90
CA LEU A 112 -24.18 -6.88 -0.39
C LEU A 112 -24.35 -5.79 -1.45
N GLY A 113 -23.63 -5.90 -2.56
CA GLY A 113 -23.74 -4.89 -3.61
C GLY A 113 -23.38 -5.40 -4.99
N ASN A 114 -23.80 -4.64 -5.97
CA ASN A 114 -23.42 -4.77 -7.38
C ASN A 114 -23.07 -3.38 -7.95
N ARG A 115 -22.97 -3.26 -9.27
CA ARG A 115 -22.67 -1.98 -9.94
C ARG A 115 -23.80 -0.92 -9.88
N HIS A 116 -25.01 -1.29 -9.45
CA HIS A 116 -26.18 -0.41 -9.45
C HIS A 116 -26.64 -0.03 -8.05
N ALA A 117 -26.58 -0.98 -7.12
CA ALA A 117 -27.07 -0.79 -5.76
C ALA A 117 -26.25 -1.55 -4.72
N VAL A 118 -26.31 -1.04 -3.49
CA VAL A 118 -25.94 -1.74 -2.26
C VAL A 118 -27.20 -2.01 -1.48
N ILE A 119 -27.38 -3.25 -1.02
CA ILE A 119 -28.52 -3.69 -0.22
C ILE A 119 -28.05 -4.14 1.16
N LEU A 120 -28.86 -3.88 2.17
CA LEU A 120 -28.76 -4.48 3.51
C LEU A 120 -29.89 -5.49 3.66
N LEU A 121 -29.54 -6.77 3.83
CA LEU A 121 -30.48 -7.88 3.83
C LEU A 121 -30.48 -8.57 5.20
N ASP A 122 -31.66 -8.75 5.78
CA ASP A 122 -31.86 -9.60 6.97
C ASP A 122 -31.96 -11.06 6.54
N PHE A 123 -30.89 -11.83 6.73
CA PHE A 123 -30.81 -13.23 6.30
C PHE A 123 -31.53 -14.21 7.25
N LYS A 124 -32.17 -13.72 8.33
CA LYS A 124 -33.08 -14.50 9.20
C LYS A 124 -34.54 -14.25 8.85
N LYS A 125 -34.86 -12.99 8.46
CA LYS A 125 -36.22 -12.62 8.04
C LYS A 125 -36.41 -12.75 6.54
N HIS A 126 -35.32 -13.02 5.79
CA HIS A 126 -35.33 -13.22 4.34
C HIS A 126 -35.85 -12.00 3.57
N GLN A 127 -35.42 -10.79 3.96
CA GLN A 127 -35.89 -9.54 3.33
C GLN A 127 -34.82 -8.45 3.26
N VAL A 128 -34.90 -7.62 2.22
CA VAL A 128 -34.10 -6.38 2.14
C VAL A 128 -34.71 -5.36 3.10
N VAL A 129 -33.86 -4.81 3.98
CA VAL A 129 -34.26 -3.83 5.00
C VAL A 129 -33.78 -2.42 4.69
N TRP A 130 -32.87 -2.26 3.75
CA TRP A 130 -32.37 -0.98 3.26
C TRP A 130 -31.67 -1.17 1.90
N GLN A 131 -31.70 -0.13 1.09
CA GLN A 131 -31.07 -0.10 -0.22
C GLN A 131 -30.62 1.32 -0.54
N ASP A 132 -29.50 1.42 -1.28
CA ASP A 132 -28.99 2.69 -1.81
C ASP A 132 -28.46 2.50 -3.24
N SER A 133 -28.65 3.50 -4.10
CA SER A 133 -28.08 3.52 -5.46
C SER A 133 -26.58 3.84 -5.39
N VAL A 134 -25.81 3.27 -6.33
CA VAL A 134 -24.37 3.57 -6.45
C VAL A 134 -24.00 4.10 -7.85
N SER A 135 -24.97 4.20 -8.75
CA SER A 135 -24.74 4.64 -10.14
C SER A 135 -24.32 6.10 -10.20
N GLY A 136 -23.14 6.39 -10.73
CA GLY A 136 -22.58 7.74 -10.84
C GLY A 136 -22.00 8.30 -9.54
N HIS A 137 -22.07 7.58 -8.43
CA HIS A 137 -21.54 8.01 -7.14
C HIS A 137 -20.06 7.74 -7.02
N GLN A 138 -19.27 8.78 -6.82
CA GLN A 138 -17.84 8.72 -6.51
C GLN A 138 -17.59 8.94 -5.00
N ALA A 139 -16.47 8.49 -4.47
CA ALA A 139 -16.04 8.70 -3.07
C ALA A 139 -17.14 8.36 -2.04
N ARG A 140 -17.91 7.31 -2.29
CA ARG A 140 -19.06 6.91 -1.48
C ARG A 140 -18.62 6.51 -0.07
N ASP A 141 -19.26 7.10 0.95
CA ASP A 141 -18.99 6.86 2.38
C ASP A 141 -20.31 6.66 3.14
N TRP A 142 -20.60 5.43 3.52
CA TRP A 142 -21.83 5.03 4.22
C TRP A 142 -21.58 4.89 5.72
N HIS A 143 -22.56 5.33 6.54
CA HIS A 143 -22.48 5.24 7.99
C HIS A 143 -23.52 4.26 8.57
N PRO A 144 -23.11 3.25 9.39
CA PRO A 144 -24.01 2.17 9.82
C PRO A 144 -25.10 2.62 10.81
N VAL A 145 -24.83 3.61 11.69
CA VAL A 145 -25.81 4.02 12.70
C VAL A 145 -26.93 4.85 12.07
N SER A 146 -26.59 5.90 11.32
CA SER A 146 -27.57 6.76 10.66
C SER A 146 -28.09 6.18 9.35
N ARG A 147 -27.40 5.18 8.75
CA ARG A 147 -27.62 4.67 7.40
C ARG A 147 -27.52 5.75 6.30
N ALA A 148 -26.95 6.90 6.65
CA ALA A 148 -26.69 7.96 5.69
C ALA A 148 -25.48 7.63 4.82
N THR A 149 -25.51 8.12 3.57
CA THR A 149 -24.41 7.97 2.61
C THR A 149 -23.99 9.34 2.11
N ALA A 150 -22.69 9.65 2.19
CA ALA A 150 -22.09 10.76 1.47
C ALA A 150 -21.50 10.27 0.15
N TYR A 151 -21.54 11.08 -0.90
CA TYR A 151 -20.92 10.76 -2.19
C TYR A 151 -20.71 12.03 -3.02
N VAL A 152 -19.87 11.93 -4.04
CA VAL A 152 -19.63 12.99 -5.03
C VAL A 152 -20.24 12.59 -6.36
N GLN A 153 -20.94 13.51 -6.99
CA GLN A 153 -21.46 13.37 -8.34
C GLN A 153 -21.43 14.72 -9.04
N ASP A 154 -20.95 14.74 -10.29
CA ASP A 154 -20.82 15.97 -11.09
C ASP A 154 -20.09 17.09 -10.31
N ASP A 155 -18.97 16.72 -9.66
CA ASP A 155 -18.14 17.54 -8.79
C ASP A 155 -18.81 18.08 -7.51
N GLN A 156 -20.09 17.76 -7.27
CA GLN A 156 -20.81 18.20 -6.09
C GLN A 156 -20.88 17.13 -5.01
N LEU A 157 -20.82 17.56 -3.75
CA LEU A 157 -21.02 16.70 -2.59
C LEU A 157 -22.51 16.57 -2.26
N TYR A 158 -22.93 15.32 -2.09
CA TYR A 158 -24.30 14.95 -1.72
C TYR A 158 -24.32 14.11 -0.44
N VAL A 159 -25.45 14.13 0.24
CA VAL A 159 -25.81 13.19 1.30
C VAL A 159 -27.19 12.62 1.02
N VAL A 160 -27.33 11.31 1.16
CA VAL A 160 -28.62 10.62 1.29
C VAL A 160 -28.75 10.21 2.74
N ASP A 161 -29.82 10.62 3.42
CA ASP A 161 -30.09 10.23 4.81
C ASP A 161 -30.63 8.79 4.90
N GLY A 162 -30.78 8.26 6.12
CA GLY A 162 -31.27 6.90 6.35
C GLY A 162 -32.69 6.63 5.88
N GLU A 163 -33.46 7.66 5.55
CA GLU A 163 -34.81 7.60 5.00
C GLU A 163 -34.82 7.70 3.46
N GLY A 164 -33.66 7.84 2.83
CA GLY A 164 -33.49 7.94 1.38
C GLY A 164 -33.67 9.36 0.82
N GLN A 165 -33.67 10.39 1.69
CA GLN A 165 -33.77 11.79 1.26
C GLN A 165 -32.41 12.30 0.80
N GLN A 166 -32.28 12.58 -0.50
CA GLN A 166 -31.08 13.14 -1.09
C GLN A 166 -30.99 14.65 -0.90
N ARG A 167 -29.78 15.15 -0.61
CA ARG A 167 -29.48 16.57 -0.49
C ARG A 167 -28.15 16.88 -1.14
N GLN A 168 -28.13 17.91 -1.96
CA GLN A 168 -26.91 18.50 -2.48
C GLN A 168 -26.35 19.48 -1.44
N LEU A 169 -25.07 19.31 -1.06
CA LEU A 169 -24.41 20.13 -0.04
C LEU A 169 -23.62 21.31 -0.64
N THR A 170 -23.18 21.16 -1.89
CA THR A 170 -22.32 22.13 -2.57
C THR A 170 -22.87 22.45 -3.96
N THR A 171 -22.56 23.63 -4.51
CA THR A 171 -23.04 24.10 -5.82
C THR A 171 -21.94 24.72 -6.68
N ASP A 172 -20.75 24.88 -6.12
CA ASP A 172 -19.56 25.48 -6.75
C ASP A 172 -18.44 24.47 -7.00
N GLY A 173 -18.73 23.18 -6.81
CA GLY A 173 -17.81 22.11 -7.12
C GLY A 173 -17.45 22.10 -8.60
N SER A 174 -16.19 21.84 -8.88
CA SER A 174 -15.62 21.84 -10.24
C SER A 174 -14.26 21.14 -10.21
N ARG A 175 -13.63 21.02 -11.37
CA ARG A 175 -12.22 20.58 -11.43
C ARG A 175 -11.28 21.39 -10.52
N GLU A 176 -11.59 22.66 -10.27
CA GLU A 176 -10.77 23.57 -9.46
C GLU A 176 -11.19 23.58 -7.98
N ILE A 177 -12.44 23.36 -7.68
CA ILE A 177 -12.99 23.31 -6.32
C ILE A 177 -13.50 21.91 -6.05
N VAL A 178 -12.70 21.12 -5.34
CA VAL A 178 -12.95 19.70 -5.11
C VAL A 178 -13.50 19.48 -3.72
N TYR A 179 -14.61 18.73 -3.63
CA TYR A 179 -15.29 18.40 -2.38
C TYR A 179 -15.30 16.91 -2.09
N GLY A 180 -15.18 16.54 -0.82
CA GLY A 180 -15.43 15.18 -0.34
C GLY A 180 -14.50 14.11 -0.91
N GLN A 181 -13.44 14.50 -1.57
CA GLN A 181 -12.42 13.61 -2.10
C GLN A 181 -11.11 13.72 -1.30
N SER A 182 -10.20 12.78 -1.50
CA SER A 182 -8.86 12.83 -0.91
C SER A 182 -8.12 14.09 -1.37
N VAL A 183 -7.30 14.65 -0.50
CA VAL A 183 -6.53 15.86 -0.73
C VAL A 183 -5.03 15.60 -0.59
N HIS A 184 -4.21 16.63 -0.81
CA HIS A 184 -2.76 16.57 -0.66
C HIS A 184 -2.11 15.37 -1.40
N ARG A 185 -2.69 15.02 -2.57
CA ARG A 185 -2.22 13.94 -3.44
C ARG A 185 -2.08 12.58 -2.73
N ASN A 186 -2.96 12.32 -1.76
CA ASN A 186 -2.98 11.11 -0.92
C ASN A 186 -1.76 10.96 0.01
N GLU A 187 -0.98 12.01 0.21
CA GLU A 187 0.09 12.01 1.18
C GLU A 187 -0.44 11.99 2.63
N PHE A 188 0.42 11.77 3.61
CA PHE A 188 0.10 11.76 5.05
C PHE A 188 -0.93 10.71 5.47
N GLY A 189 -1.03 9.59 4.73
CA GLY A 189 -2.01 8.54 5.00
C GLY A 189 -3.46 8.92 4.65
N ILE A 190 -3.69 10.01 3.92
CA ILE A 190 -5.02 10.43 3.48
C ILE A 190 -5.51 9.51 2.36
N THR A 191 -6.67 8.86 2.56
CA THR A 191 -7.27 7.94 1.57
C THR A 191 -8.69 8.30 1.19
N LYS A 192 -9.33 9.24 1.92
CA LYS A 192 -10.71 9.68 1.67
C LYS A 192 -10.91 11.15 2.06
N GLY A 193 -12.01 11.73 1.63
CA GLY A 193 -12.33 13.15 1.89
C GLY A 193 -13.58 13.40 2.71
N THR A 194 -14.25 12.36 3.23
CA THR A 194 -15.45 12.46 4.05
C THR A 194 -15.29 11.67 5.35
N PHE A 195 -15.83 12.18 6.45
CA PHE A 195 -15.65 11.60 7.79
C PHE A 195 -16.92 11.77 8.62
N TRP A 196 -17.67 10.70 8.81
CA TRP A 196 -18.86 10.71 9.65
C TRP A 196 -18.52 10.80 11.14
N SER A 197 -19.30 11.58 11.90
CA SER A 197 -19.26 11.52 13.35
C SER A 197 -19.71 10.14 13.85
N PRO A 198 -19.30 9.70 15.06
CA PRO A 198 -19.64 8.36 15.58
C PRO A 198 -21.13 8.06 15.67
N ASP A 199 -21.97 9.08 15.84
CA ASP A 199 -23.42 8.99 15.84
C ASP A 199 -24.06 9.12 14.44
N GLY A 200 -23.24 9.45 13.42
CA GLY A 200 -23.69 9.66 12.03
C GLY A 200 -24.57 10.89 11.83
N GLN A 201 -24.57 11.85 12.78
CA GLN A 201 -25.35 13.08 12.68
C GLN A 201 -24.63 14.21 11.97
N ARG A 202 -23.29 14.12 11.87
CA ARG A 202 -22.45 15.12 11.21
C ARG A 202 -21.49 14.47 10.23
N LEU A 203 -21.25 15.18 9.14
CA LEU A 203 -20.28 14.81 8.11
C LEU A 203 -19.20 15.89 8.04
N ALA A 204 -17.98 15.57 8.46
CA ALA A 204 -16.82 16.39 8.11
C ALA A 204 -16.33 16.03 6.71
N PHE A 205 -15.86 17.02 5.96
CA PHE A 205 -15.36 16.81 4.60
C PHE A 205 -14.27 17.81 4.23
N TYR A 206 -13.38 17.39 3.36
CA TYR A 206 -12.40 18.28 2.75
C TYR A 206 -13.03 19.08 1.60
N ARG A 207 -12.66 20.38 1.55
CA ARG A 207 -12.79 21.25 0.40
C ARG A 207 -11.38 21.67 -0.02
N MET A 208 -11.00 21.36 -1.23
CA MET A 208 -9.71 21.71 -1.82
C MET A 208 -9.93 22.73 -2.93
N ASP A 209 -9.33 23.89 -2.78
CA ASP A 209 -9.21 24.89 -3.84
C ASP A 209 -7.85 24.73 -4.51
N GLN A 210 -7.87 24.37 -5.79
CA GLN A 210 -6.67 24.21 -6.62
C GLN A 210 -6.72 25.14 -7.86
N SER A 211 -7.54 26.21 -7.81
CA SER A 211 -7.67 27.16 -8.91
C SER A 211 -6.33 27.85 -9.24
N MET A 212 -5.50 28.09 -8.21
CA MET A 212 -4.18 28.71 -8.32
C MET A 212 -3.07 27.73 -8.76
N VAL A 213 -3.34 26.43 -8.77
CA VAL A 213 -2.35 25.40 -9.14
C VAL A 213 -2.17 25.36 -10.65
N THR A 214 -0.93 25.30 -11.09
CA THR A 214 -0.58 25.22 -12.52
C THR A 214 -1.16 23.96 -13.16
N ASP A 215 -1.67 24.12 -14.36
CA ASP A 215 -2.09 23.01 -15.21
C ASP A 215 -0.88 22.38 -15.89
N TYR A 216 -0.74 21.07 -15.73
CA TYR A 216 0.16 20.28 -16.56
C TYR A 216 -0.59 19.79 -17.80
N PRO A 217 -0.09 20.04 -19.03
CA PRO A 217 -0.78 19.70 -20.26
C PRO A 217 -0.78 18.18 -20.48
N GLN A 218 -1.92 17.52 -20.28
CA GLN A 218 -2.20 16.16 -20.71
C GLN A 218 -3.04 16.16 -21.98
N VAL A 219 -2.95 15.10 -22.76
CA VAL A 219 -3.68 14.95 -24.02
C VAL A 219 -4.44 13.63 -24.04
N ASN A 220 -5.75 13.69 -24.27
CA ASN A 220 -6.54 12.52 -24.60
C ASN A 220 -6.36 12.19 -26.09
N LEU A 221 -5.61 11.13 -26.38
CA LEU A 221 -5.32 10.68 -27.73
C LEU A 221 -6.43 9.85 -28.38
N PHE A 222 -7.39 9.34 -27.60
CA PHE A 222 -8.41 8.40 -28.07
C PHE A 222 -9.70 9.09 -28.58
N ALA A 223 -9.83 10.38 -28.37
CA ALA A 223 -10.85 11.16 -29.05
C ALA A 223 -10.54 11.27 -30.55
N ARG A 224 -11.57 11.41 -31.41
CA ARG A 224 -11.39 11.56 -32.85
C ARG A 224 -10.38 12.67 -33.19
N ASN A 225 -10.51 13.82 -32.55
CA ASN A 225 -9.47 14.86 -32.51
C ASN A 225 -8.84 14.80 -31.12
N ALA A 226 -7.53 14.69 -31.02
CA ALA A 226 -6.85 14.74 -29.74
C ALA A 226 -7.29 15.97 -28.93
N GLN A 227 -7.60 15.76 -27.67
CA GLN A 227 -8.15 16.79 -26.79
C GLN A 227 -7.20 17.13 -25.66
N HIS A 228 -7.08 18.41 -25.33
CA HIS A 228 -6.39 18.87 -24.14
C HIS A 228 -7.18 18.42 -22.89
N ALA A 229 -6.51 17.70 -21.98
CA ALA A 229 -7.07 17.17 -20.74
C ALA A 229 -6.10 17.41 -19.58
N PRO A 230 -5.89 18.66 -19.15
CA PRO A 230 -4.82 19.03 -18.23
C PRO A 230 -5.08 18.53 -16.82
N ASP A 231 -4.01 18.20 -16.10
CA ASP A 231 -4.02 17.88 -14.66
C ASP A 231 -3.51 19.08 -13.84
N LYS A 232 -4.13 19.30 -12.68
CA LYS A 232 -3.57 20.21 -11.67
C LYS A 232 -2.34 19.56 -11.04
N TYR A 233 -1.17 20.15 -11.25
CA TYR A 233 0.08 19.58 -10.77
C TYR A 233 0.96 20.65 -10.10
N PRO A 234 0.97 20.73 -8.75
CA PRO A 234 1.80 21.68 -8.02
C PRO A 234 3.23 21.14 -7.95
N MET A 235 4.15 21.71 -8.75
CA MET A 235 5.56 21.35 -8.72
C MET A 235 6.28 21.99 -7.53
N ALA A 236 7.35 21.36 -7.06
CA ALA A 236 8.17 21.85 -5.94
C ALA A 236 8.58 23.33 -6.14
N GLY A 237 8.41 24.13 -5.09
CA GLY A 237 8.67 25.58 -5.09
C GLY A 237 7.61 26.44 -5.78
N MET A 238 6.55 25.82 -6.35
CA MET A 238 5.43 26.54 -6.98
C MET A 238 4.23 26.65 -6.03
N THR A 239 3.22 27.42 -6.44
CA THR A 239 1.97 27.58 -5.68
C THR A 239 1.24 26.24 -5.57
N SER A 240 0.86 25.88 -4.33
CA SER A 240 0.11 24.68 -4.03
C SER A 240 -1.37 24.99 -3.78
N HIS A 241 -2.20 23.95 -3.74
CA HIS A 241 -3.61 24.03 -3.41
C HIS A 241 -3.84 24.38 -1.93
N GLN A 242 -5.04 24.85 -1.63
CA GLN A 242 -5.49 25.22 -0.30
C GLN A 242 -6.64 24.31 0.13
N VAL A 243 -6.55 23.77 1.35
CA VAL A 243 -7.57 22.88 1.89
C VAL A 243 -8.24 23.51 3.10
N THR A 244 -9.56 23.37 3.17
CA THR A 244 -10.38 23.70 4.33
C THR A 244 -11.25 22.50 4.71
N VAL A 245 -11.72 22.45 5.95
CA VAL A 245 -12.57 21.37 6.45
C VAL A 245 -13.96 21.94 6.75
N GLY A 246 -14.97 21.42 6.04
CA GLY A 246 -16.39 21.71 6.31
C GLY A 246 -17.00 20.64 7.20
N VAL A 247 -18.02 21.00 7.96
CA VAL A 247 -18.84 20.11 8.79
C VAL A 247 -20.30 20.38 8.48
N TYR A 248 -20.97 19.38 7.91
CA TYR A 248 -22.42 19.41 7.65
C TYR A 248 -23.17 18.70 8.79
N ASP A 249 -24.19 19.34 9.34
CA ASP A 249 -25.07 18.76 10.36
C ASP A 249 -26.42 18.35 9.69
N LEU A 250 -26.76 17.06 9.79
CA LEU A 250 -27.95 16.49 9.15
C LEU A 250 -29.25 17.05 9.72
N GLN A 251 -29.27 17.35 11.02
CA GLN A 251 -30.46 17.82 11.72
C GLN A 251 -30.75 19.29 11.39
N THR A 252 -29.74 20.14 11.53
CA THR A 252 -29.89 21.60 11.28
C THR A 252 -29.78 21.96 9.81
N ARG A 253 -29.24 21.05 8.99
CA ARG A 253 -28.99 21.23 7.54
C ARG A 253 -28.07 22.40 7.22
N LYS A 254 -27.11 22.67 8.11
CA LYS A 254 -26.13 23.75 7.97
C LYS A 254 -24.73 23.20 7.85
N THR A 255 -23.92 23.88 7.05
CA THR A 255 -22.48 23.63 6.97
C THR A 255 -21.76 24.76 7.72
N VAL A 256 -20.79 24.40 8.54
CA VAL A 256 -19.80 25.30 9.13
C VAL A 256 -18.41 24.88 8.67
N TYR A 257 -17.50 25.84 8.54
CA TYR A 257 -16.09 25.54 8.27
C TYR A 257 -15.25 25.72 9.52
N LEU A 258 -14.26 24.84 9.71
CA LEU A 258 -13.31 24.97 10.82
C LEU A 258 -12.50 26.26 10.66
N GLN A 259 -12.41 27.04 11.74
CA GLN A 259 -11.70 28.33 11.79
C GLN A 259 -10.20 28.09 12.02
N ALA A 260 -9.56 27.41 11.06
CA ALA A 260 -8.15 27.03 11.12
C ALA A 260 -7.20 28.17 10.68
N GLY A 261 -7.74 29.30 10.21
CA GLY A 261 -6.98 30.42 9.68
C GLY A 261 -6.65 30.27 8.20
N ASP A 262 -5.62 30.97 7.74
CA ASP A 262 -5.19 30.94 6.33
C ASP A 262 -4.71 29.53 5.94
N PRO A 263 -5.30 28.91 4.91
CA PRO A 263 -4.91 27.57 4.44
C PRO A 263 -3.67 27.57 3.54
N THR A 264 -3.12 28.73 3.21
CA THR A 264 -1.95 28.86 2.33
C THR A 264 -0.72 28.21 2.96
N ASP A 265 -0.02 27.39 2.17
CA ASP A 265 1.22 26.70 2.59
C ASP A 265 1.08 25.89 3.88
N ARG A 266 -0.05 25.20 4.01
CA ARG A 266 -0.38 24.30 5.13
C ARG A 266 -1.09 23.05 4.65
N TYR A 267 -0.94 21.99 5.44
CA TYR A 267 -1.64 20.71 5.24
C TYR A 267 -2.51 20.41 6.44
N PHE A 268 -3.72 19.92 6.17
CA PHE A 268 -4.70 19.48 7.18
C PHE A 268 -4.95 17.99 7.01
N THR A 269 -4.50 17.19 7.96
CA THR A 269 -4.39 15.74 7.79
C THR A 269 -4.99 14.97 8.96
N ASN A 270 -5.29 13.69 8.74
CA ASN A 270 -5.58 12.72 9.79
C ASN A 270 -6.71 13.14 10.73
N LEU A 271 -7.83 13.53 10.16
CA LEU A 271 -9.02 13.94 10.90
C LEU A 271 -9.58 12.80 11.75
N ALA A 272 -9.85 13.07 13.02
CA ALA A 272 -10.50 12.17 13.95
C ALA A 272 -11.64 12.85 14.68
N TRP A 273 -12.74 12.13 14.87
CA TRP A 273 -13.84 12.57 15.72
C TRP A 273 -13.64 12.12 17.17
N ALA A 274 -13.96 13.01 18.12
CA ALA A 274 -14.18 12.58 19.48
C ALA A 274 -15.41 11.65 19.56
N PRO A 275 -15.46 10.74 20.55
CA PRO A 275 -16.61 9.84 20.73
C PRO A 275 -17.94 10.55 20.96
N ASP A 276 -17.92 11.81 21.42
CA ASP A 276 -19.11 12.64 21.63
C ASP A 276 -19.74 13.21 20.33
N GLY A 277 -19.07 13.06 19.20
CA GLY A 277 -19.51 13.58 17.90
C GLY A 277 -19.54 15.12 17.80
N LYS A 278 -18.91 15.84 18.74
CA LYS A 278 -18.91 17.31 18.81
C LYS A 278 -17.55 17.96 18.64
N THR A 279 -16.49 17.19 18.80
CA THR A 279 -15.11 17.69 18.71
C THR A 279 -14.39 16.96 17.57
N ILE A 280 -13.69 17.73 16.73
CA ILE A 280 -12.82 17.23 15.68
C ILE A 280 -11.37 17.49 16.08
N TYR A 281 -10.53 16.51 15.87
CA TYR A 281 -9.08 16.59 15.99
C TYR A 281 -8.46 16.41 14.63
N LEU A 282 -7.44 17.21 14.31
CA LEU A 282 -6.67 17.03 13.09
C LEU A 282 -5.23 17.49 13.30
N PHE A 283 -4.34 16.94 12.48
CA PHE A 283 -2.97 17.43 12.41
C PHE A 283 -2.87 18.58 11.40
N GLU A 284 -2.28 19.68 11.86
CA GLU A 284 -1.90 20.83 11.03
C GLU A 284 -0.39 20.78 10.82
N LEU A 285 0.02 20.75 9.57
CA LEU A 285 1.42 20.65 9.17
C LEU A 285 1.78 21.85 8.30
N ASN A 286 2.91 22.53 8.55
CA ASN A 286 3.39 23.60 7.70
C ASN A 286 3.94 23.04 6.36
N ARG A 287 4.08 23.87 5.35
CA ARG A 287 4.57 23.44 4.02
C ARG A 287 5.96 22.81 4.07
N LYS A 288 6.87 23.29 4.94
CA LYS A 288 8.20 22.69 5.17
C LYS A 288 8.12 21.30 5.83
N GLN A 289 6.93 20.91 6.30
CA GLN A 289 6.65 19.63 6.94
C GLN A 289 7.52 19.34 8.16
N ASN A 290 7.92 20.37 8.87
CA ASN A 290 8.79 20.26 10.04
C ASN A 290 8.20 20.84 11.34
N ASP A 291 6.97 21.31 11.30
CA ASP A 291 6.17 21.76 12.45
C ASP A 291 4.76 21.17 12.33
N CYS A 292 4.49 20.12 13.09
CA CYS A 292 3.25 19.37 13.11
C CYS A 292 2.52 19.60 14.43
N ARG A 293 1.24 19.95 14.38
CA ARG A 293 0.41 20.28 15.54
C ARG A 293 -0.87 19.48 15.55
N LEU A 294 -1.21 18.88 16.68
CA LEU A 294 -2.54 18.31 16.90
C LEU A 294 -3.45 19.39 17.47
N VAL A 295 -4.52 19.70 16.77
CA VAL A 295 -5.45 20.78 17.09
C VAL A 295 -6.88 20.23 17.21
N SER A 296 -7.64 20.71 18.18
CA SER A 296 -9.06 20.38 18.36
C SER A 296 -9.97 21.55 17.98
N TYR A 297 -11.14 21.21 17.42
CA TYR A 297 -12.16 22.14 16.94
C TYR A 297 -13.56 21.73 17.43
N ASP A 298 -14.37 22.72 17.76
CA ASP A 298 -15.80 22.53 17.98
C ASP A 298 -16.51 22.32 16.64
N ALA A 299 -17.10 21.16 16.45
CA ALA A 299 -17.73 20.78 15.18
C ALA A 299 -19.04 21.52 14.88
N VAL A 300 -19.65 22.18 15.89
CA VAL A 300 -20.91 22.93 15.72
C VAL A 300 -20.66 24.36 15.28
N SER A 301 -19.67 25.02 15.86
CA SER A 301 -19.32 26.41 15.55
C SER A 301 -18.13 26.58 14.62
N GLY A 302 -17.36 25.52 14.39
CA GLY A 302 -16.08 25.57 13.66
C GLY A 302 -14.93 26.19 14.45
N ARG A 303 -15.15 26.65 15.69
CA ARG A 303 -14.16 27.37 16.48
C ARG A 303 -13.00 26.47 16.92
N LYS A 304 -11.77 26.96 16.79
CA LYS A 304 -10.59 26.33 17.37
C LYS A 304 -10.71 26.30 18.90
N LEU A 305 -10.53 25.11 19.49
CA LEU A 305 -10.61 24.90 20.94
C LEU A 305 -9.23 24.97 21.58
N ALA A 306 -8.30 24.12 21.12
CA ALA A 306 -6.96 24.04 21.70
C ALA A 306 -5.94 23.48 20.70
N GLU A 307 -4.68 23.87 20.88
CA GLU A 307 -3.51 23.15 20.38
C GLU A 307 -3.05 22.20 21.47
N LEU A 308 -3.06 20.90 21.18
CA LEU A 308 -2.90 19.84 22.19
C LEU A 308 -1.49 19.24 22.20
N TYR A 309 -0.83 19.25 21.04
CA TYR A 309 0.49 18.67 20.87
C TYR A 309 1.20 19.38 19.74
N ARG A 310 2.52 19.46 19.85
CA ARG A 310 3.38 19.97 18.79
C ARG A 310 4.63 19.13 18.68
N GLU A 311 4.97 18.74 17.46
CA GLU A 311 6.20 18.03 17.12
C GLU A 311 6.95 18.82 16.04
N THR A 312 8.23 19.07 16.30
CA THR A 312 9.10 19.80 15.36
C THR A 312 10.33 18.97 15.06
N SER A 313 10.89 19.15 13.87
CA SER A 313 12.10 18.49 13.42
C SER A 313 12.98 19.48 12.65
N ASP A 314 14.28 19.30 12.67
CA ASP A 314 15.23 19.99 11.78
C ASP A 314 15.19 19.42 10.35
N LYS A 315 14.50 18.29 10.15
CA LYS A 315 14.26 17.65 8.86
C LYS A 315 12.77 17.68 8.52
N TYR A 316 12.03 16.62 8.83
CA TYR A 316 10.59 16.57 8.63
C TYR A 316 9.89 15.72 9.69
N VAL A 317 8.59 15.98 9.87
CA VAL A 317 7.63 15.17 10.62
C VAL A 317 6.58 14.69 9.66
N GLU A 318 6.24 13.40 9.69
CA GLU A 318 5.29 12.79 8.77
C GLU A 318 4.13 12.14 9.55
N PRO A 319 3.02 12.87 9.77
CA PRO A 319 1.83 12.33 10.41
C PRO A 319 1.11 11.38 9.44
N GLN A 320 1.12 10.07 9.71
CA GLN A 320 0.55 9.04 8.85
C GLN A 320 -0.80 8.50 9.34
N HIS A 321 -1.14 8.75 10.61
CA HIS A 321 -2.29 8.14 11.26
C HIS A 321 -3.07 9.13 12.11
N PRO A 322 -4.42 9.07 12.11
CA PRO A 322 -5.22 9.83 13.04
C PRO A 322 -5.04 9.33 14.49
N ILE A 323 -5.37 10.17 15.46
CA ILE A 323 -5.51 9.73 16.85
C ILE A 323 -6.69 8.77 16.98
N VAL A 324 -6.62 7.83 17.92
CA VAL A 324 -7.68 6.83 18.16
C VAL A 324 -8.07 6.82 19.63
N PHE A 325 -9.34 7.11 19.92
CA PHE A 325 -9.85 7.13 21.29
C PHE A 325 -9.97 5.72 21.88
N LEU A 326 -9.70 5.60 23.19
CA LEU A 326 -9.92 4.33 23.90
C LEU A 326 -11.42 4.04 24.03
N PRO A 327 -11.92 2.88 23.58
CA PRO A 327 -13.36 2.58 23.60
C PRO A 327 -13.93 2.36 25.01
N TRP A 328 -13.10 2.27 26.05
CA TRP A 328 -13.50 2.14 27.48
C TRP A 328 -13.19 3.38 28.30
N ASP A 329 -12.55 4.38 27.73
CA ASP A 329 -12.21 5.66 28.36
C ASP A 329 -12.10 6.76 27.30
N PRO A 330 -13.24 7.38 26.95
CA PRO A 330 -13.30 8.37 25.86
C PRO A 330 -12.56 9.67 26.20
N THR A 331 -12.02 9.82 27.42
CA THR A 331 -11.17 10.95 27.79
C THR A 331 -9.71 10.77 27.41
N LYS A 332 -9.36 9.61 26.81
CA LYS A 332 -7.99 9.27 26.41
C LYS A 332 -7.92 8.79 24.97
N PHE A 333 -6.83 9.11 24.31
CA PHE A 333 -6.55 8.65 22.96
C PHE A 333 -5.11 8.13 22.82
N VAL A 334 -4.90 7.33 21.80
CA VAL A 334 -3.59 6.84 21.37
C VAL A 334 -3.17 7.62 20.14
N MET A 335 -1.93 8.06 20.13
CA MET A 335 -1.27 8.71 19.00
C MET A 335 -0.02 7.90 18.60
N GLN A 336 0.25 7.81 17.31
CA GLN A 336 1.50 7.31 16.78
C GLN A 336 2.45 8.47 16.52
N SER A 337 3.74 8.31 16.89
CA SER A 337 4.78 9.31 16.65
C SER A 337 6.14 8.65 16.57
N GLN A 338 7.04 9.22 15.78
CA GLN A 338 8.46 8.83 15.67
C GLN A 338 9.38 9.69 16.55
N LYS A 339 8.86 10.45 17.50
CA LYS A 339 9.60 11.43 18.31
C LYS A 339 10.77 10.88 19.12
N ASP A 340 10.81 9.56 19.38
CA ASP A 340 11.93 8.87 20.03
C ASP A 340 12.87 8.17 19.03
N GLY A 341 12.67 8.40 17.72
CA GLY A 341 13.44 7.81 16.63
C GLY A 341 12.79 6.62 15.94
N TYR A 342 11.70 6.07 16.49
CA TYR A 342 10.95 4.96 15.92
C TYR A 342 9.45 5.21 16.05
N ASN A 343 8.63 4.68 15.13
CA ASN A 343 7.18 4.83 15.23
C ASN A 343 6.64 4.00 16.39
N HIS A 344 6.10 4.68 17.41
CA HIS A 344 5.57 4.07 18.63
C HIS A 344 4.20 4.63 19.04
N LEU A 345 3.54 3.92 19.96
CA LEU A 345 2.23 4.27 20.52
C LEU A 345 2.40 5.07 21.80
N TYR A 346 1.71 6.20 21.88
CA TYR A 346 1.68 7.10 23.02
C TYR A 346 0.25 7.33 23.49
N LEU A 347 0.02 7.30 24.80
CA LEU A 347 -1.27 7.56 25.43
C LEU A 347 -1.34 9.01 25.88
N PHE A 348 -2.38 9.70 25.46
CA PHE A 348 -2.69 11.09 25.83
C PHE A 348 -4.06 11.20 26.49
N ASP A 349 -4.28 12.24 27.28
CA ASP A 349 -5.62 12.70 27.66
C ASP A 349 -6.11 13.82 26.71
N GLN A 350 -7.40 14.15 26.80
CA GLN A 350 -8.03 15.17 25.96
C GLN A 350 -7.46 16.58 26.15
N SER A 351 -6.69 16.85 27.22
CA SER A 351 -5.99 18.13 27.39
C SER A 351 -4.68 18.23 26.62
N GLY A 352 -4.28 17.14 25.95
CA GLY A 352 -3.01 17.06 25.24
C GLY A 352 -1.83 16.64 26.12
N ARG A 353 -2.07 16.27 27.38
CA ARG A 353 -1.01 15.76 28.26
C ARG A 353 -0.70 14.32 27.90
N GLU A 354 0.57 14.06 27.62
CA GLU A 354 1.08 12.69 27.49
C GLU A 354 1.06 11.99 28.84
N LEU A 355 0.39 10.85 28.88
CA LEU A 355 0.27 10.04 30.09
C LEU A 355 1.33 8.93 30.12
N LYS A 356 1.65 8.37 28.96
CA LYS A 356 2.56 7.23 28.86
C LYS A 356 2.98 6.92 27.45
N GLN A 357 4.25 6.56 27.24
CA GLN A 357 4.70 5.81 26.08
C GLN A 357 4.33 4.32 26.28
N LEU A 358 3.57 3.74 25.35
CA LEU A 358 3.04 2.38 25.47
C LEU A 358 3.97 1.33 24.85
N THR A 359 4.69 1.71 23.80
CA THR A 359 5.66 0.86 23.11
C THR A 359 6.98 1.59 22.94
N SER A 360 8.09 0.88 22.99
CA SER A 360 9.45 1.44 22.84
C SER A 360 10.43 0.37 22.41
N GLY A 361 11.52 0.77 21.75
CA GLY A 361 12.59 -0.11 21.30
C GLY A 361 13.07 0.22 19.88
N PRO A 362 14.14 -0.42 19.38
CA PRO A 362 14.70 -0.18 18.05
C PRO A 362 13.88 -0.91 16.96
N TRP A 363 12.60 -0.70 16.91
CA TRP A 363 11.62 -1.29 15.99
C TRP A 363 10.41 -0.36 15.84
N VAL A 364 9.58 -0.60 14.85
CA VAL A 364 8.46 0.27 14.53
C VAL A 364 7.11 -0.43 14.69
N VAL A 365 6.10 0.30 15.13
CA VAL A 365 4.69 -0.05 14.94
C VAL A 365 4.34 0.19 13.49
N LEU A 366 3.84 -0.85 12.81
CA LEU A 366 3.39 -0.77 11.42
C LEU A 366 1.95 -0.27 11.33
N ASN A 367 1.09 -0.78 12.23
CA ASN A 367 -0.34 -0.44 12.22
C ASN A 367 -0.96 -0.63 13.61
N LEU A 368 -1.85 0.26 14.01
CA LEU A 368 -2.76 0.07 15.13
C LEU A 368 -4.02 -0.63 14.62
N VAL A 369 -4.18 -1.92 14.92
CA VAL A 369 -5.28 -2.76 14.42
C VAL A 369 -6.59 -2.48 15.16
N GLY A 370 -6.53 -2.21 16.46
CA GLY A 370 -7.68 -1.91 17.29
C GLY A 370 -7.54 -2.32 18.77
N PHE A 371 -8.64 -2.70 19.40
CA PHE A 371 -8.70 -2.85 20.85
C PHE A 371 -9.37 -4.14 21.31
N ASN A 372 -8.78 -4.83 22.27
CA ASN A 372 -9.48 -5.79 23.09
C ASN A 372 -10.11 -5.03 24.28
N ARG A 373 -11.42 -4.73 24.16
CA ARG A 373 -12.14 -3.87 25.11
C ARG A 373 -12.16 -4.44 26.52
N ARG A 374 -12.42 -5.74 26.66
CA ARG A 374 -12.51 -6.41 27.98
C ARG A 374 -11.15 -6.50 28.68
N ALA A 375 -10.10 -6.81 27.92
CA ALA A 375 -8.76 -6.92 28.48
C ALA A 375 -8.04 -5.57 28.61
N LYS A 376 -8.62 -4.48 28.11
CA LYS A 376 -8.05 -3.13 28.03
C LYS A 376 -6.67 -3.12 27.40
N ARG A 377 -6.56 -3.78 26.22
CA ARG A 377 -5.34 -3.90 25.46
C ARG A 377 -5.49 -3.27 24.07
N ILE A 378 -4.43 -2.69 23.59
CA ILE A 378 -4.29 -2.23 22.21
C ILE A 378 -3.66 -3.37 21.41
N VAL A 379 -4.21 -3.68 20.24
CA VAL A 379 -3.69 -4.65 19.30
C VAL A 379 -3.02 -3.89 18.15
N TYR A 380 -1.80 -4.25 17.84
CA TYR A 380 -0.97 -3.56 16.83
C TYR A 380 -0.06 -4.54 16.10
N GLU A 381 0.37 -4.15 14.91
CA GLU A 381 1.37 -4.84 14.10
C GLU A 381 2.71 -4.13 14.26
N SER A 382 3.82 -4.88 14.35
CA SER A 382 5.15 -4.28 14.51
C SER A 382 6.26 -5.16 13.97
N THR A 383 7.44 -4.53 13.80
CA THR A 383 8.69 -5.19 13.44
C THR A 383 9.51 -5.64 14.65
N GLU A 384 8.89 -5.87 15.80
CA GLU A 384 9.56 -6.20 17.08
C GLU A 384 10.39 -7.50 17.01
N MET A 385 10.01 -8.46 16.12
CA MET A 385 10.80 -9.68 15.88
C MET A 385 12.06 -9.46 15.06
N GLY A 386 12.22 -8.31 14.44
CA GLY A 386 13.37 -7.96 13.62
C GLY A 386 13.01 -7.34 12.29
N VAL A 387 14.02 -6.83 11.59
CA VAL A 387 13.85 -6.25 10.25
C VAL A 387 13.31 -7.29 9.27
N GLY A 388 12.30 -6.90 8.51
CA GLY A 388 11.63 -7.80 7.55
C GLY A 388 10.54 -8.68 8.16
N TYR A 389 10.37 -8.70 9.49
CA TYR A 389 9.23 -9.35 10.14
C TYR A 389 8.10 -8.37 10.39
N GLY A 390 6.87 -8.85 10.27
CA GLY A 390 5.67 -8.13 10.68
C GLY A 390 4.78 -9.09 11.48
N ASN A 391 4.56 -8.80 12.77
CA ASN A 391 3.84 -9.68 13.68
C ASN A 391 2.80 -8.93 14.49
N LEU A 392 1.78 -9.68 14.94
CA LEU A 392 0.69 -9.14 15.72
C LEU A 392 1.00 -9.19 17.21
N TYR A 393 0.89 -8.05 17.85
CA TYR A 393 1.10 -7.88 19.30
C TYR A 393 -0.10 -7.24 19.98
N SER A 394 -0.15 -7.35 21.29
CA SER A 394 -0.99 -6.49 22.10
C SER A 394 -0.23 -5.90 23.28
N VAL A 395 -0.56 -4.66 23.65
CA VAL A 395 -0.03 -3.98 24.84
C VAL A 395 -1.15 -3.63 25.81
N ALA A 396 -0.95 -3.95 27.09
CA ALA A 396 -1.88 -3.55 28.15
C ALA A 396 -1.70 -2.07 28.48
N VAL A 397 -2.75 -1.26 28.35
CA VAL A 397 -2.69 0.21 28.54
C VAL A 397 -2.18 0.58 29.94
N ASN A 398 -2.63 -0.11 30.98
CA ASN A 398 -2.24 0.23 32.36
C ASN A 398 -0.79 -0.17 32.67
N SER A 399 -0.39 -1.42 32.37
CA SER A 399 0.92 -1.95 32.77
C SER A 399 2.01 -1.77 31.71
N GLY A 400 1.66 -1.54 30.44
CA GLY A 400 2.62 -1.55 29.32
C GLY A 400 3.11 -2.96 28.97
N LYS A 401 2.54 -4.04 29.54
CA LYS A 401 2.97 -5.40 29.24
C LYS A 401 2.55 -5.79 27.83
N ARG A 402 3.52 -6.08 26.97
CA ARG A 402 3.33 -6.56 25.61
C ARG A 402 3.18 -8.10 25.57
N VAL A 403 2.47 -8.60 24.57
CA VAL A 403 2.29 -10.04 24.29
C VAL A 403 2.29 -10.22 22.78
N LEU A 404 3.13 -11.13 22.28
CA LEU A 404 3.06 -11.64 20.91
C LEU A 404 1.79 -12.48 20.76
N LEU A 405 1.00 -12.27 19.73
CA LEU A 405 -0.31 -12.91 19.53
C LEU A 405 -0.29 -13.97 18.45
N ASP A 406 0.58 -13.85 17.46
CA ASP A 406 0.74 -14.80 16.37
C ASP A 406 1.95 -15.74 16.59
N ARG A 407 2.43 -16.39 15.54
CA ARG A 407 3.54 -17.35 15.63
C ARG A 407 4.92 -16.71 15.72
N GLY A 408 5.05 -15.41 15.53
CA GLY A 408 6.33 -14.71 15.51
C GLY A 408 7.21 -15.08 14.32
N VAL A 409 6.62 -15.41 13.18
CA VAL A 409 7.32 -15.78 11.95
C VAL A 409 6.74 -15.05 10.75
N GLY A 410 7.58 -14.82 9.73
CA GLY A 410 7.13 -14.27 8.46
C GLY A 410 6.71 -12.81 8.51
N MET A 411 5.91 -12.42 7.52
CA MET A 411 5.39 -11.06 7.34
C MET A 411 3.87 -11.09 7.25
N LEU A 412 3.22 -10.30 8.09
CA LEU A 412 1.77 -10.08 8.03
C LEU A 412 1.37 -9.42 6.71
N GLN A 413 0.25 -9.88 6.17
CA GLN A 413 -0.42 -9.30 5.01
C GLN A 413 -1.71 -8.58 5.42
N ARG A 414 -2.39 -9.11 6.44
CA ARG A 414 -3.67 -8.56 6.92
C ARG A 414 -3.98 -9.07 8.32
N SER A 415 -4.46 -8.17 9.16
CA SER A 415 -5.04 -8.50 10.47
C SER A 415 -6.44 -7.91 10.61
N GLN A 416 -7.37 -8.67 11.16
CA GLN A 416 -8.75 -8.24 11.39
C GLN A 416 -9.22 -8.67 12.77
N LEU A 417 -9.71 -7.73 13.57
CA LEU A 417 -10.28 -8.00 14.89
C LEU A 417 -11.77 -8.34 14.82
N SER A 418 -12.20 -9.23 15.70
CA SER A 418 -13.61 -9.39 16.03
C SER A 418 -14.16 -8.13 16.72
N ALA A 419 -15.48 -7.96 16.79
CA ALA A 419 -16.12 -6.75 17.33
C ALA A 419 -15.73 -6.44 18.77
N SER A 420 -15.57 -7.46 19.65
CA SER A 420 -15.06 -7.28 21.01
C SER A 420 -13.55 -7.07 21.07
N GLY A 421 -12.85 -7.38 19.96
CA GLY A 421 -11.39 -7.43 19.87
C GLY A 421 -10.77 -8.61 20.62
N ALA A 422 -11.56 -9.58 21.07
CA ALA A 422 -11.03 -10.75 21.82
C ALA A 422 -10.29 -11.75 20.93
N LYS A 423 -10.52 -11.70 19.61
CA LYS A 423 -9.90 -12.55 18.61
C LYS A 423 -9.45 -11.71 17.41
N ALA A 424 -8.44 -12.22 16.72
CA ALA A 424 -8.01 -11.68 15.42
C ALA A 424 -7.90 -12.80 14.40
N CYS A 425 -8.23 -12.52 13.15
CA CYS A 425 -7.86 -13.31 12.01
C CYS A 425 -6.62 -12.70 11.37
N VAL A 426 -5.55 -13.46 11.20
CA VAL A 426 -4.28 -13.00 10.65
C VAL A 426 -3.92 -13.79 9.40
N THR A 427 -3.59 -13.06 8.32
CA THR A 427 -3.05 -13.63 7.08
C THR A 427 -1.61 -13.22 6.97
N PHE A 428 -0.72 -14.17 6.75
CA PHE A 428 0.72 -13.95 6.63
C PHE A 428 1.36 -14.97 5.69
N SER A 429 2.61 -14.75 5.35
CA SER A 429 3.45 -15.71 4.62
C SER A 429 4.82 -15.82 5.26
N THR A 430 5.55 -16.89 4.95
CA THR A 430 6.95 -17.08 5.31
C THR A 430 7.77 -17.35 4.03
N PRO A 431 9.10 -17.32 4.05
CA PRO A 431 9.86 -17.53 2.82
C PRO A 431 9.55 -18.84 2.08
N ASP A 432 9.08 -19.86 2.80
CA ASP A 432 8.75 -21.19 2.29
C ASP A 432 7.24 -21.48 2.20
N LYS A 433 6.39 -20.58 2.72
CA LYS A 433 4.93 -20.75 2.72
C LYS A 433 4.24 -19.54 2.06
N PRO A 434 3.48 -19.79 0.97
CA PRO A 434 2.89 -18.70 0.19
C PRO A 434 1.77 -17.96 0.92
N ARG A 435 1.02 -18.66 1.77
CA ARG A 435 -0.03 -18.05 2.61
C ARG A 435 -0.43 -18.97 3.76
N LEU A 436 -0.53 -18.37 4.92
CA LEU A 436 -1.07 -18.94 6.15
C LEU A 436 -2.20 -18.05 6.66
N ILE A 437 -3.26 -18.67 7.21
CA ILE A 437 -4.34 -17.92 7.86
C ILE A 437 -4.59 -18.57 9.22
N ASP A 438 -4.43 -17.78 10.26
CA ASP A 438 -4.66 -18.18 11.64
C ASP A 438 -5.75 -17.33 12.30
N VAL A 439 -6.46 -17.93 13.26
CA VAL A 439 -7.25 -17.22 14.26
C VAL A 439 -6.51 -17.24 15.57
N VAL A 440 -6.29 -16.06 16.14
CA VAL A 440 -5.57 -15.89 17.41
C VAL A 440 -6.41 -15.20 18.45
N THR A 441 -6.14 -15.47 19.74
CA THR A 441 -6.72 -14.71 20.86
C THR A 441 -5.83 -13.51 21.18
N THR A 442 -6.45 -12.37 21.53
CA THR A 442 -5.74 -11.08 21.78
C THR A 442 -5.55 -10.78 23.27
N GLY A 443 -5.89 -11.73 24.13
CA GLY A 443 -5.79 -11.59 25.59
C GLY A 443 -4.40 -11.91 26.13
N LYS A 444 -4.37 -12.37 27.40
CA LYS A 444 -3.11 -12.68 28.10
C LYS A 444 -2.52 -14.05 27.72
N ARG A 445 -3.31 -14.95 27.18
CA ARG A 445 -2.90 -16.27 26.74
C ARG A 445 -3.06 -16.38 25.24
N GLN A 446 -1.99 -16.73 24.57
CA GLN A 446 -1.98 -17.01 23.15
C GLN A 446 -2.67 -18.35 22.87
N GLN A 447 -3.62 -18.35 21.94
CA GLN A 447 -4.17 -19.54 21.31
C GLN A 447 -4.20 -19.28 19.81
N VAL A 448 -3.74 -20.25 19.05
CA VAL A 448 -3.63 -20.16 17.58
C VAL A 448 -4.38 -21.34 16.99
N LEU A 449 -5.35 -21.07 16.12
CA LEU A 449 -6.01 -22.04 15.27
C LEU A 449 -5.61 -21.77 13.82
N ASN A 450 -4.95 -22.70 13.16
CA ASN A 450 -4.68 -22.60 11.74
C ASN A 450 -5.92 -22.95 10.92
N LEU A 451 -6.34 -22.07 10.03
CA LEU A 451 -7.45 -22.26 9.09
C LEU A 451 -6.98 -22.62 7.68
N LEU A 452 -5.80 -22.14 7.30
CA LEU A 452 -5.21 -22.37 5.98
C LEU A 452 -3.69 -22.45 6.09
N ASP A 453 -3.11 -23.53 5.58
CA ASP A 453 -1.73 -23.67 5.16
C ASP A 453 -1.77 -23.92 3.64
N ALA A 454 -1.64 -22.83 2.86
CA ALA A 454 -1.84 -22.89 1.42
C ALA A 454 -0.71 -23.70 0.77
N PRO A 455 -1.05 -24.66 -0.11
CA PRO A 455 -0.02 -25.33 -0.90
C PRO A 455 0.69 -24.36 -1.82
N ASP A 456 1.93 -24.66 -2.16
CA ASP A 456 2.69 -23.89 -3.15
C ASP A 456 2.05 -24.02 -4.55
N PRO A 457 1.50 -22.93 -5.12
CA PRO A 457 0.85 -22.98 -6.43
C PRO A 457 1.84 -23.19 -7.57
N TRP A 458 3.14 -23.00 -7.30
CA TRP A 458 4.23 -23.11 -8.28
C TRP A 458 4.94 -24.45 -8.25
N LYS A 459 4.48 -25.40 -7.44
CA LYS A 459 5.12 -26.71 -7.24
C LYS A 459 5.41 -27.50 -8.55
N ALA A 460 4.61 -27.28 -9.61
CA ALA A 460 4.79 -27.93 -10.90
C ALA A 460 5.82 -27.23 -11.82
N PHE A 461 6.38 -26.12 -11.39
CA PHE A 461 7.29 -25.31 -12.17
C PHE A 461 8.74 -25.43 -11.68
N GLN A 462 9.67 -25.13 -12.55
CA GLN A 462 11.09 -24.97 -12.22
C GLN A 462 11.29 -23.65 -11.49
N GLN A 463 11.27 -23.72 -10.16
CA GLN A 463 11.39 -22.54 -9.31
C GLN A 463 12.85 -22.11 -9.14
N PRO A 464 13.14 -20.80 -9.20
CA PRO A 464 14.44 -20.24 -8.84
C PRO A 464 14.84 -20.52 -7.39
N GLN A 465 16.12 -20.30 -7.09
CA GLN A 465 16.64 -20.34 -5.73
C GLN A 465 16.58 -18.93 -5.11
N TYR A 466 15.84 -18.79 -4.01
CA TYR A 466 15.70 -17.52 -3.30
C TYR A 466 16.56 -17.52 -2.04
N SER A 467 17.22 -16.40 -1.78
CA SER A 467 18.00 -16.19 -0.55
C SER A 467 17.98 -14.72 -0.14
N CYS A 468 18.17 -14.47 1.15
CA CYS A 468 18.39 -13.12 1.67
C CYS A 468 19.63 -13.10 2.56
N GLY A 469 20.14 -11.89 2.81
CA GLY A 469 21.30 -11.66 3.67
C GLY A 469 21.47 -10.19 3.97
N THR A 470 22.61 -9.85 4.58
CA THR A 470 22.98 -8.47 4.93
C THR A 470 24.36 -8.11 4.43
N ILE A 471 24.54 -6.83 4.11
CA ILE A 471 25.85 -6.20 3.85
C ILE A 471 25.92 -4.89 4.60
N LYS A 472 27.12 -4.35 4.80
CA LYS A 472 27.26 -3.02 5.39
C LYS A 472 27.00 -1.90 4.38
N ALA A 473 26.29 -0.85 4.83
CA ALA A 473 26.07 0.37 4.09
C ALA A 473 27.39 1.14 3.82
N ALA A 474 27.31 2.22 3.08
CA ALA A 474 28.46 3.06 2.79
C ALA A 474 29.05 3.77 4.03
N ASP A 475 28.27 3.89 5.11
CA ASP A 475 28.77 4.37 6.42
C ASP A 475 29.66 3.35 7.16
N GLY A 476 29.69 2.08 6.72
CA GLY A 476 30.45 1.00 7.33
C GLY A 476 29.82 0.37 8.58
N GLU A 477 28.69 0.91 9.06
CA GLU A 477 28.08 0.51 10.33
C GLU A 477 26.68 -0.11 10.11
N THR A 478 25.83 0.52 9.32
CA THR A 478 24.43 0.14 9.11
C THR A 478 24.32 -1.15 8.30
N ASP A 479 23.52 -2.11 8.76
CA ASP A 479 23.20 -3.32 7.98
C ASP A 479 22.12 -3.02 6.95
N LEU A 480 22.39 -3.38 5.70
CA LEU A 480 21.43 -3.34 4.59
C LEU A 480 21.01 -4.76 4.25
N TYR A 481 19.71 -4.97 4.09
CA TYR A 481 19.14 -6.27 3.73
C TYR A 481 19.04 -6.41 2.22
N TYR A 482 19.45 -7.58 1.70
CA TYR A 482 19.32 -7.90 0.28
C TYR A 482 18.59 -9.22 0.07
N ARG A 483 17.97 -9.34 -1.10
CA ARG A 483 17.48 -10.59 -1.69
C ARG A 483 18.25 -10.91 -2.94
N MET A 484 18.53 -12.21 -3.14
CA MET A 484 19.12 -12.73 -4.36
C MET A 484 18.25 -13.84 -4.93
N VAL A 485 17.94 -13.79 -6.23
CA VAL A 485 17.22 -14.82 -6.96
C VAL A 485 18.15 -15.39 -8.01
N LYS A 486 18.38 -16.70 -7.96
CA LYS A 486 19.29 -17.43 -8.87
C LYS A 486 18.52 -18.46 -9.70
N PRO A 487 19.00 -18.83 -10.89
CA PRO A 487 18.39 -19.88 -11.69
C PRO A 487 18.11 -21.16 -10.91
N HIS A 488 17.10 -21.93 -11.30
CA HIS A 488 16.77 -23.20 -10.67
C HIS A 488 17.91 -24.22 -10.75
N ASP A 489 18.63 -24.23 -11.89
CA ASP A 489 19.79 -25.07 -12.22
C ASP A 489 21.13 -24.35 -11.94
N PHE A 490 21.15 -23.44 -10.97
CA PHE A 490 22.32 -22.65 -10.62
C PHE A 490 23.55 -23.53 -10.38
N ASP A 491 24.61 -23.22 -11.12
CA ASP A 491 25.92 -23.85 -11.02
C ASP A 491 26.98 -22.80 -10.60
N PRO A 492 27.57 -22.91 -9.40
CA PRO A 492 28.54 -21.93 -8.92
C PRO A 492 29.85 -21.85 -9.75
N ALA A 493 30.08 -22.80 -10.66
CA ALA A 493 31.22 -22.77 -11.59
C ALA A 493 30.96 -21.94 -12.85
N LYS A 494 29.71 -21.60 -13.14
CA LYS A 494 29.32 -20.73 -14.26
C LYS A 494 29.31 -19.27 -13.87
N ARG A 495 29.36 -18.38 -14.86
CA ARG A 495 29.17 -16.94 -14.71
C ARG A 495 27.86 -16.50 -15.30
N TYR A 496 27.09 -15.72 -14.55
CA TYR A 496 25.74 -15.30 -14.92
C TYR A 496 25.67 -13.78 -15.12
N PRO A 497 24.93 -13.33 -16.16
CA PRO A 497 24.50 -11.94 -16.23
C PRO A 497 23.64 -11.64 -15.01
N THR A 498 23.80 -10.45 -14.45
CA THR A 498 23.11 -10.07 -13.21
C THR A 498 22.38 -8.75 -13.40
N VAL A 499 21.13 -8.68 -12.94
CA VAL A 499 20.34 -7.45 -12.94
C VAL A 499 20.09 -7.01 -11.49
N VAL A 500 20.52 -5.80 -11.18
CA VAL A 500 20.15 -5.12 -9.93
C VAL A 500 18.77 -4.51 -10.12
N TYR A 501 17.79 -4.97 -9.36
CA TYR A 501 16.51 -4.26 -9.27
C TYR A 501 16.60 -3.25 -8.14
N VAL A 502 16.27 -1.99 -8.41
CA VAL A 502 16.31 -0.91 -7.43
C VAL A 502 15.00 -0.14 -7.42
N TYR A 503 14.43 0.10 -6.23
CA TYR A 503 13.52 1.20 -6.00
C TYR A 503 14.25 2.32 -5.26
N GLY A 504 14.72 2.05 -4.04
CA GLY A 504 15.66 2.85 -3.29
C GLY A 504 15.09 4.07 -2.58
N GLY A 505 13.84 4.46 -2.88
CA GLY A 505 13.23 5.67 -2.37
C GLY A 505 12.57 5.52 -1.00
N PRO A 506 12.08 6.64 -0.44
CA PRO A 506 11.26 6.66 0.76
C PRO A 506 10.06 5.70 0.67
N HIS A 507 9.68 5.12 1.80
CA HIS A 507 8.63 4.09 1.91
C HIS A 507 8.90 2.81 1.09
N ALA A 508 10.14 2.61 0.62
CA ALA A 508 10.54 1.34 0.04
C ALA A 508 10.71 0.27 1.11
N HIS A 509 10.22 -0.94 0.83
CA HIS A 509 10.51 -2.13 1.61
C HIS A 509 10.43 -3.33 0.68
N ASN A 510 11.58 -3.74 0.15
CA ASN A 510 11.64 -4.74 -0.91
C ASN A 510 12.06 -6.13 -0.40
N VAL A 511 12.70 -6.20 0.76
CA VAL A 511 13.25 -7.44 1.31
C VAL A 511 12.66 -7.72 2.68
N ASP A 512 11.81 -8.73 2.77
CA ASP A 512 11.18 -9.15 4.03
C ASP A 512 11.10 -10.68 4.15
N GLN A 513 10.51 -11.18 5.23
CA GLN A 513 10.34 -12.60 5.52
C GLN A 513 9.01 -13.17 4.99
N SER A 514 8.43 -12.56 3.97
CA SER A 514 7.29 -13.13 3.23
C SER A 514 7.75 -14.17 2.22
N TRP A 515 6.80 -14.73 1.49
CA TRP A 515 7.07 -15.77 0.50
C TRP A 515 8.11 -15.34 -0.52
N HIS A 516 9.16 -16.20 -0.66
CA HIS A 516 10.32 -15.92 -1.51
C HIS A 516 11.03 -14.59 -1.17
N TYR A 517 10.99 -14.17 0.11
CA TYR A 517 11.56 -12.91 0.61
C TYR A 517 11.02 -11.68 -0.12
N ALA A 518 9.70 -11.63 -0.39
CA ALA A 518 9.02 -10.59 -1.16
C ALA A 518 9.47 -10.49 -2.64
N SER A 519 9.97 -11.59 -3.23
CA SER A 519 10.41 -11.59 -4.63
C SER A 519 9.25 -11.24 -5.57
N ARG A 520 9.55 -10.40 -6.55
CA ARG A 520 8.62 -10.03 -7.61
C ARG A 520 8.56 -11.11 -8.68
N SER A 521 7.39 -11.30 -9.26
CA SER A 521 7.17 -12.32 -10.30
C SER A 521 8.12 -12.19 -11.50
N TRP A 522 8.46 -10.95 -11.91
CA TRP A 522 9.41 -10.71 -12.98
C TRP A 522 10.85 -11.17 -12.63
N GLU A 523 11.25 -11.08 -11.36
CA GLU A 523 12.55 -11.60 -10.90
C GLU A 523 12.61 -13.12 -11.10
N THR A 524 11.53 -13.83 -10.77
CA THR A 524 11.36 -15.27 -11.02
C THR A 524 11.48 -15.60 -12.51
N TYR A 525 10.81 -14.80 -13.37
CA TYR A 525 10.86 -14.98 -14.81
C TYR A 525 12.26 -14.79 -15.39
N MET A 526 12.99 -13.77 -14.96
CA MET A 526 14.36 -13.51 -15.39
C MET A 526 15.35 -14.57 -14.90
N ALA A 527 15.18 -15.05 -13.67
CA ALA A 527 16.04 -16.09 -13.13
C ALA A 527 15.94 -17.40 -13.91
N GLN A 528 14.75 -17.82 -14.36
CA GLN A 528 14.62 -19.01 -15.23
C GLN A 528 15.25 -18.80 -16.62
N LYS A 529 15.47 -17.56 -17.05
CA LYS A 529 16.21 -17.21 -18.28
C LYS A 529 17.73 -17.23 -18.13
N GLY A 530 18.22 -17.52 -16.91
CA GLY A 530 19.63 -17.62 -16.61
C GLY A 530 20.26 -16.34 -16.06
N TYR A 531 19.47 -15.41 -15.55
CA TYR A 531 19.96 -14.21 -14.87
C TYR A 531 19.99 -14.41 -13.34
N ILE A 532 20.90 -13.72 -12.69
CA ILE A 532 20.82 -13.47 -11.25
C ILE A 532 20.12 -12.13 -11.04
N LEU A 533 19.17 -12.06 -10.11
CA LEU A 533 18.54 -10.82 -9.67
C LEU A 533 19.06 -10.48 -8.28
N PHE A 534 19.42 -9.23 -8.07
CA PHE A 534 19.91 -8.71 -6.78
C PHE A 534 19.14 -7.46 -6.39
N ILE A 535 18.59 -7.45 -5.21
CA ILE A 535 17.75 -6.37 -4.67
C ILE A 535 18.28 -5.99 -3.30
N LEU A 536 18.52 -4.70 -3.07
CA LEU A 536 19.06 -4.16 -1.83
C LEU A 536 18.18 -3.00 -1.33
N ASP A 537 17.76 -3.07 -0.07
CA ASP A 537 17.12 -1.94 0.61
C ASP A 537 18.21 -1.03 1.23
N ASN A 538 18.44 0.11 0.59
CA ASN A 538 19.39 1.13 1.01
C ASN A 538 18.83 2.02 2.13
N ARG A 539 19.67 2.80 2.79
CA ARG A 539 19.23 3.88 3.68
C ARG A 539 18.31 4.84 2.95
N GLY A 540 17.32 5.37 3.65
CA GLY A 540 16.21 6.13 3.09
C GLY A 540 14.93 5.31 2.91
N SER A 541 15.00 3.97 2.92
CA SER A 541 13.82 3.11 2.95
C SER A 541 13.19 3.04 4.34
N GLU A 542 12.01 2.39 4.46
CA GLU A 542 11.20 2.44 5.69
C GLU A 542 11.45 1.26 6.65
N HIS A 543 10.72 1.26 7.77
CA HIS A 543 10.68 0.23 8.81
C HIS A 543 11.95 0.10 9.67
N ARG A 544 12.85 1.06 9.56
CA ARG A 544 14.16 1.06 10.23
C ARG A 544 14.36 2.22 11.22
N GLY A 545 13.34 3.10 11.35
CA GLY A 545 13.36 4.30 12.18
C GLY A 545 13.92 5.53 11.50
N LEU A 546 13.73 6.70 12.14
CA LEU A 546 14.00 8.01 11.57
C LEU A 546 15.42 8.21 11.05
N ALA A 547 16.44 7.77 11.78
CA ALA A 547 17.84 7.97 11.38
C ALA A 547 18.14 7.30 10.04
N PHE A 548 17.58 6.11 9.81
CA PHE A 548 17.71 5.38 8.57
C PHE A 548 16.88 6.02 7.44
N GLU A 549 15.63 6.36 7.71
CA GLU A 549 14.69 6.95 6.75
C GLU A 549 15.16 8.34 6.29
N GLN A 550 15.62 9.17 7.22
CA GLN A 550 16.02 10.54 6.96
C GLN A 550 17.50 10.72 6.57
N ALA A 551 18.22 9.64 6.29
CA ALA A 551 19.61 9.70 5.82
C ALA A 551 19.76 10.42 4.47
N THR A 552 18.70 10.40 3.66
CA THR A 552 18.66 10.96 2.30
C THR A 552 18.12 12.39 2.23
N PHE A 553 17.75 12.97 3.37
CA PHE A 553 17.14 14.30 3.43
C PHE A 553 18.02 15.37 2.75
N HIS A 554 17.40 16.18 1.88
CA HIS A 554 17.99 17.23 1.05
C HIS A 554 19.02 16.73 0.01
N GLN A 555 19.17 15.40 -0.19
CA GLN A 555 20.17 14.83 -1.09
C GLN A 555 19.70 13.52 -1.74
N LEU A 556 18.45 13.46 -2.19
CA LEU A 556 17.91 12.27 -2.85
C LEU A 556 18.81 11.77 -3.98
N GLY A 557 19.03 10.46 -4.02
CA GLY A 557 19.89 9.78 -4.97
C GLY A 557 21.34 9.61 -4.50
N GLN A 558 21.85 10.44 -3.59
CA GLN A 558 23.27 10.43 -3.21
C GLN A 558 23.59 9.26 -2.26
N VAL A 559 22.92 9.18 -1.13
CA VAL A 559 23.11 8.10 -0.15
C VAL A 559 22.68 6.77 -0.71
N GLU A 560 21.57 6.77 -1.43
CA GLU A 560 21.02 5.59 -2.08
C GLU A 560 22.01 4.98 -3.07
N MET A 561 22.63 5.80 -3.95
CA MET A 561 23.66 5.33 -4.89
C MET A 561 24.88 4.74 -4.16
N GLN A 562 25.35 5.41 -3.10
CA GLN A 562 26.51 4.94 -2.32
C GLN A 562 26.22 3.55 -1.74
N ASP A 563 25.03 3.34 -1.19
CA ASP A 563 24.63 2.05 -0.63
C ASP A 563 24.42 0.98 -1.72
N GLN A 564 23.81 1.34 -2.85
CA GLN A 564 23.66 0.42 -3.99
C GLN A 564 25.03 -0.02 -4.53
N MET A 565 26.03 0.87 -4.54
CA MET A 565 27.40 0.51 -4.92
C MET A 565 28.07 -0.44 -3.94
N LYS A 566 27.70 -0.45 -2.65
CA LYS A 566 28.11 -1.52 -1.72
C LYS A 566 27.53 -2.88 -2.13
N GLY A 567 26.30 -2.89 -2.65
CA GLY A 567 25.75 -4.08 -3.28
C GLY A 567 26.58 -4.56 -4.47
N VAL A 568 27.02 -3.64 -5.33
CA VAL A 568 27.92 -3.95 -6.46
C VAL A 568 29.27 -4.48 -5.96
N ASP A 569 29.83 -3.89 -4.90
CA ASP A 569 31.08 -4.39 -4.29
C ASP A 569 30.92 -5.83 -3.78
N TYR A 570 29.79 -6.12 -3.14
CA TYR A 570 29.44 -7.48 -2.73
C TYR A 570 29.34 -8.44 -3.92
N LEU A 571 28.65 -8.05 -4.99
CA LEU A 571 28.51 -8.85 -6.22
C LEU A 571 29.89 -9.19 -6.84
N ARG A 572 30.87 -8.28 -6.79
CA ARG A 572 32.26 -8.55 -7.24
C ARG A 572 32.95 -9.67 -6.48
N THR A 573 32.59 -9.91 -5.22
CA THR A 573 33.18 -11.00 -4.43
C THR A 573 32.64 -12.39 -4.84
N LEU A 574 31.58 -12.44 -5.60
CA LEU A 574 30.90 -13.67 -5.98
C LEU A 574 31.43 -14.18 -7.32
N PRO A 575 32.13 -15.33 -7.36
CA PRO A 575 32.81 -15.81 -8.58
C PRO A 575 31.86 -16.12 -9.73
N TYR A 576 30.61 -16.37 -9.45
CA TYR A 576 29.56 -16.69 -10.42
C TYR A 576 28.84 -15.44 -11.00
N VAL A 577 29.14 -14.24 -10.51
CA VAL A 577 28.62 -13.00 -11.09
C VAL A 577 29.54 -12.51 -12.20
N ASP A 578 28.97 -12.29 -13.39
CA ASP A 578 29.73 -11.69 -14.50
C ASP A 578 29.63 -10.16 -14.44
N MET A 579 30.64 -9.53 -13.89
CA MET A 579 30.70 -8.06 -13.76
C MET A 579 30.73 -7.32 -15.09
N ASN A 580 31.02 -7.99 -16.22
CA ASN A 580 30.93 -7.41 -17.56
C ASN A 580 29.51 -7.45 -18.13
N ARG A 581 28.61 -8.19 -17.46
CA ARG A 581 27.19 -8.30 -17.79
C ARG A 581 26.32 -7.93 -16.58
N LEU A 582 26.52 -6.69 -16.05
CA LEU A 582 25.74 -6.14 -14.97
C LEU A 582 24.74 -5.12 -15.51
N GLY A 583 23.45 -5.36 -15.26
CA GLY A 583 22.34 -4.47 -15.60
C GLY A 583 21.65 -3.89 -14.39
N VAL A 584 20.79 -2.88 -14.61
CA VAL A 584 19.99 -2.25 -13.56
C VAL A 584 18.59 -1.93 -14.06
N HIS A 585 17.59 -2.14 -13.23
CA HIS A 585 16.18 -1.84 -13.54
C HIS A 585 15.46 -1.31 -12.32
N GLY A 586 14.57 -0.34 -12.54
CA GLY A 586 13.65 0.15 -11.52
C GLY A 586 12.57 1.04 -12.12
N TRP A 587 11.51 1.27 -11.33
CA TRP A 587 10.33 2.04 -11.73
C TRP A 587 10.14 3.24 -10.80
N SER A 588 9.67 4.40 -11.32
CA SER A 588 9.41 5.60 -10.53
C SER A 588 10.69 6.15 -9.88
N PHE A 589 10.77 6.21 -8.56
CA PHE A 589 12.03 6.48 -7.86
C PHE A 589 13.13 5.48 -8.28
N GLY A 590 12.76 4.22 -8.52
CA GLY A 590 13.68 3.21 -9.08
C GLY A 590 14.13 3.53 -10.50
N GLY A 591 13.31 4.17 -11.31
CA GLY A 591 13.70 4.73 -12.61
C GLY A 591 14.70 5.88 -12.48
N PHE A 592 14.49 6.78 -11.52
CA PHE A 592 15.46 7.79 -11.13
C PHE A 592 16.79 7.15 -10.69
N MET A 593 16.75 6.14 -9.83
CA MET A 593 17.94 5.42 -9.38
C MET A 593 18.65 4.69 -10.51
N THR A 594 17.90 4.05 -11.42
CA THR A 594 18.45 3.38 -12.61
C THR A 594 19.20 4.38 -13.47
N THR A 595 18.58 5.52 -13.80
CA THR A 595 19.20 6.57 -14.61
C THR A 595 20.41 7.19 -13.88
N SER A 596 20.30 7.40 -12.56
CA SER A 596 21.39 7.88 -11.72
C SER A 596 22.60 6.94 -11.77
N LEU A 597 22.38 5.65 -11.55
CA LEU A 597 23.45 4.64 -11.56
C LEU A 597 24.10 4.51 -12.94
N MET A 598 23.30 4.51 -14.02
CA MET A 598 23.81 4.45 -15.39
C MET A 598 24.67 5.66 -15.80
N THR A 599 24.39 6.83 -15.22
CA THR A 599 25.09 8.09 -15.58
C THR A 599 26.21 8.46 -14.63
N HIS A 600 26.13 8.10 -13.34
CA HIS A 600 27.21 8.35 -12.36
C HIS A 600 28.26 7.23 -12.35
N TYR A 601 27.87 6.00 -12.70
CA TYR A 601 28.75 4.82 -12.75
C TYR A 601 28.73 4.16 -14.15
N PRO A 602 29.04 4.91 -15.22
CA PRO A 602 28.82 4.48 -16.61
C PRO A 602 29.69 3.28 -17.03
N ASP A 603 30.75 2.98 -16.29
CA ASP A 603 31.61 1.84 -16.55
C ASP A 603 31.18 0.57 -15.80
N VAL A 604 30.25 0.67 -14.87
CA VAL A 604 29.75 -0.44 -14.04
C VAL A 604 28.55 -1.12 -14.71
N PHE A 605 27.48 -0.37 -14.95
CA PHE A 605 26.25 -0.90 -15.50
C PHE A 605 26.27 -0.82 -17.02
N LYS A 606 26.03 -1.95 -17.69
CA LYS A 606 26.09 -2.06 -19.15
C LYS A 606 24.76 -1.81 -19.82
N VAL A 607 23.66 -2.22 -19.15
CA VAL A 607 22.29 -2.09 -19.64
C VAL A 607 21.40 -1.61 -18.50
N GLY A 608 20.54 -0.62 -18.77
CA GLY A 608 19.54 -0.13 -17.84
C GLY A 608 18.16 -0.02 -18.48
N VAL A 609 17.11 -0.29 -17.68
CA VAL A 609 15.72 0.00 -18.07
C VAL A 609 15.09 0.84 -16.97
N ALA A 610 14.86 2.11 -17.26
CA ALA A 610 14.30 3.10 -16.33
C ALA A 610 12.83 3.35 -16.68
N GLY A 611 11.93 2.93 -15.79
CA GLY A 611 10.49 3.15 -15.96
C GLY A 611 9.98 4.34 -15.18
N GLY A 612 9.19 5.24 -15.80
CA GLY A 612 8.61 6.42 -15.19
C GLY A 612 9.61 7.23 -14.34
N PRO A 613 10.84 7.51 -14.83
CA PRO A 613 11.91 8.04 -14.00
C PRO A 613 11.66 9.50 -13.62
N VAL A 614 11.79 9.84 -12.34
CA VAL A 614 12.07 11.22 -11.95
C VAL A 614 13.46 11.59 -12.50
N ILE A 615 13.58 12.72 -13.16
CA ILE A 615 14.84 13.21 -13.73
C ILE A 615 15.33 14.46 -13.01
N ASP A 616 14.41 15.32 -12.61
CA ASP A 616 14.72 16.51 -11.85
C ASP A 616 13.60 16.75 -10.83
N TRP A 617 13.96 16.80 -9.56
CA TRP A 617 12.98 16.88 -8.46
C TRP A 617 12.19 18.19 -8.45
N LYS A 618 12.64 19.25 -9.10
CA LYS A 618 11.88 20.51 -9.24
C LYS A 618 10.56 20.34 -10.04
N TRP A 619 10.44 19.28 -10.84
CA TRP A 619 9.24 18.96 -11.60
C TRP A 619 8.34 17.93 -10.89
N TYR A 620 8.74 17.49 -9.71
CA TYR A 620 7.92 16.57 -8.92
C TYR A 620 6.98 17.36 -7.99
N GLU A 621 5.94 16.71 -7.49
CA GLU A 621 4.89 17.36 -6.74
C GLU A 621 5.36 17.83 -5.35
N VAL A 622 4.67 18.84 -4.80
CA VAL A 622 5.05 19.58 -3.60
C VAL A 622 5.12 18.70 -2.35
N MET A 623 4.06 17.94 -2.04
CA MET A 623 3.93 17.25 -0.75
C MET A 623 5.03 16.20 -0.54
N TYR A 624 5.30 15.39 -1.55
CA TYR A 624 6.39 14.42 -1.53
C TYR A 624 7.75 15.10 -1.76
N GLY A 625 7.87 15.86 -2.86
CA GLY A 625 9.14 16.46 -3.28
C GLY A 625 9.75 17.35 -2.22
N GLU A 626 8.97 18.26 -1.65
CA GLU A 626 9.48 19.20 -0.64
C GLU A 626 9.72 18.55 0.73
N ARG A 627 9.02 17.45 1.08
CA ARG A 627 9.33 16.70 2.30
C ARG A 627 10.78 16.25 2.34
N TYR A 628 11.27 15.74 1.22
CA TYR A 628 12.60 15.14 1.16
C TYR A 628 13.69 16.08 0.64
N MET A 629 13.33 17.08 -0.15
CA MET A 629 14.30 17.97 -0.80
C MET A 629 14.20 19.44 -0.34
N GLY A 630 13.17 19.84 0.40
CA GLY A 630 12.82 21.23 0.58
C GLY A 630 12.35 21.88 -0.72
N THR A 631 12.25 23.20 -0.78
CA THR A 631 11.99 23.90 -2.04
C THR A 631 13.29 24.05 -2.87
N PRO A 632 13.21 24.22 -4.20
CA PRO A 632 14.39 24.55 -5.01
C PRO A 632 15.11 25.82 -4.56
N GLN A 633 14.38 26.76 -3.95
CA GLN A 633 14.92 28.01 -3.40
C GLN A 633 15.67 27.79 -2.08
N ASP A 634 15.17 26.90 -1.21
CA ASP A 634 15.78 26.59 0.08
C ASP A 634 17.00 25.66 -0.05
N ASN A 635 17.00 24.77 -1.06
CA ASN A 635 18.03 23.74 -1.26
C ASN A 635 18.55 23.67 -2.71
N PRO A 636 19.05 24.76 -3.30
CA PRO A 636 19.47 24.77 -4.70
C PRO A 636 20.62 23.77 -4.99
N GLU A 637 21.52 23.56 -4.06
CA GLU A 637 22.63 22.61 -4.22
C GLU A 637 22.15 21.15 -4.25
N GLY A 638 21.21 20.78 -3.39
CA GLY A 638 20.63 19.44 -3.38
C GLY A 638 19.90 19.14 -4.68
N TYR A 639 19.10 20.10 -5.18
CA TYR A 639 18.43 19.97 -6.47
C TYR A 639 19.42 19.87 -7.63
N ALA A 640 20.50 20.64 -7.63
CA ALA A 640 21.53 20.57 -8.66
C ALA A 640 22.26 19.22 -8.67
N LYS A 641 22.57 18.67 -7.47
CA LYS A 641 23.24 17.37 -7.32
C LYS A 641 22.34 16.19 -7.73
N SER A 642 21.04 16.28 -7.47
CA SER A 642 20.08 15.21 -7.79
C SER A 642 19.57 15.28 -9.24
N SER A 643 19.73 16.41 -9.93
CA SER A 643 19.28 16.55 -11.32
C SER A 643 20.09 15.70 -12.28
N LEU A 644 19.43 14.86 -13.07
CA LEU A 644 20.05 13.98 -14.06
C LEU A 644 20.26 14.66 -15.42
N ILE A 645 19.73 15.87 -15.61
CA ILE A 645 19.89 16.63 -16.85
C ILE A 645 21.38 16.86 -17.17
N SER A 646 22.16 17.29 -16.19
CA SER A 646 23.60 17.53 -16.34
C SER A 646 24.42 16.26 -16.54
N GLN A 647 23.84 15.11 -16.16
CA GLN A 647 24.48 13.79 -16.23
C GLN A 647 24.29 13.09 -17.58
N ALA A 648 23.38 13.57 -18.43
CA ALA A 648 23.06 12.95 -19.72
C ALA A 648 24.30 12.68 -20.59
N LYS A 649 25.31 13.56 -20.54
CA LYS A 649 26.60 13.42 -21.25
C LYS A 649 27.45 12.22 -20.81
N ASN A 650 27.21 11.70 -19.63
CA ASN A 650 28.01 10.60 -19.05
C ASN A 650 27.49 9.22 -19.42
N LEU A 651 26.32 9.13 -20.07
CA LEU A 651 25.72 7.85 -20.46
C LEU A 651 26.62 7.10 -21.47
N LYS A 652 27.09 5.91 -21.11
CA LYS A 652 27.87 5.03 -21.99
C LYS A 652 27.14 3.74 -22.32
N GLY A 653 26.44 3.14 -21.37
CA GLY A 653 25.71 1.89 -21.52
C GLY A 653 24.41 2.05 -22.32
N LYS A 654 23.75 0.92 -22.57
CA LYS A 654 22.42 0.90 -23.19
C LYS A 654 21.37 1.23 -22.16
N LEU A 655 20.64 2.31 -22.37
CA LEU A 655 19.54 2.74 -21.47
C LEU A 655 18.25 2.81 -22.26
N GLN A 656 17.20 2.11 -21.78
CA GLN A 656 15.84 2.31 -22.23
C GLN A 656 15.05 3.11 -21.17
N ILE A 657 14.38 4.17 -21.60
CA ILE A 657 13.45 4.96 -20.78
C ILE A 657 12.04 4.61 -21.22
N ILE A 658 11.17 4.31 -20.26
CA ILE A 658 9.77 3.96 -20.51
C ILE A 658 8.88 4.86 -19.65
N THR A 659 7.77 5.34 -20.20
CA THR A 659 6.78 6.15 -19.46
C THR A 659 5.36 5.84 -19.92
N GLY A 660 4.37 6.09 -19.07
CA GLY A 660 2.99 6.27 -19.49
C GLY A 660 2.84 7.63 -20.17
N TYR A 661 2.16 7.68 -21.31
CA TYR A 661 1.97 8.96 -22.01
C TYR A 661 1.13 9.96 -21.20
N ASN A 662 0.21 9.46 -20.36
CA ASN A 662 -0.65 10.23 -19.47
C ASN A 662 -0.24 10.09 -17.99
N ASP A 663 1.05 9.87 -17.72
CA ASP A 663 1.56 9.78 -16.36
C ASP A 663 1.30 11.09 -15.60
N ASN A 664 0.48 11.02 -14.57
CA ASN A 664 0.09 12.13 -13.69
C ASN A 664 0.84 12.13 -12.35
N THR A 665 1.76 11.20 -12.15
CA THR A 665 2.62 11.07 -10.97
C THR A 665 4.03 11.56 -11.27
N VAL A 666 4.68 10.96 -12.27
CA VAL A 666 5.95 11.42 -12.82
C VAL A 666 5.69 11.91 -14.24
N VAL A 667 5.38 13.17 -14.36
CA VAL A 667 4.92 13.73 -15.63
C VAL A 667 5.91 13.53 -16.78
N PRO A 668 5.46 13.28 -18.02
CA PRO A 668 6.33 12.96 -19.17
C PRO A 668 7.42 14.00 -19.47
N GLN A 669 7.29 15.21 -18.95
CA GLN A 669 8.32 16.25 -19.00
C GLN A 669 9.68 15.77 -18.51
N HIS A 670 9.73 14.93 -17.47
CA HIS A 670 10.96 14.33 -16.96
C HIS A 670 11.72 13.60 -18.08
N CYS A 671 11.05 12.63 -18.71
CA CYS A 671 11.65 11.82 -19.78
C CYS A 671 12.06 12.66 -20.98
N LEU A 672 11.18 13.54 -21.46
CA LEU A 672 11.42 14.34 -22.65
C LEU A 672 12.55 15.35 -22.44
N SER A 673 12.67 15.96 -21.27
CA SER A 673 13.77 16.86 -20.92
C SER A 673 15.12 16.13 -20.83
N PHE A 674 15.13 14.89 -20.35
CA PHE A 674 16.35 14.09 -20.34
C PHE A 674 16.77 13.68 -21.75
N LEU A 675 15.81 13.32 -22.62
CA LEU A 675 16.09 13.01 -24.03
C LEU A 675 16.66 14.24 -24.76
N ASP A 676 16.12 15.45 -24.52
CA ASP A 676 16.68 16.68 -25.07
C ASP A 676 18.13 16.93 -24.61
N ALA A 677 18.40 16.68 -23.31
CA ALA A 677 19.75 16.75 -22.79
C ALA A 677 20.71 15.72 -23.42
N CYS A 678 20.21 14.50 -23.66
CA CYS A 678 20.98 13.46 -24.36
C CYS A 678 21.28 13.85 -25.83
N VAL A 679 20.29 14.40 -26.56
CA VAL A 679 20.50 14.89 -27.92
C VAL A 679 21.60 15.95 -27.96
N LYS A 680 21.54 16.92 -27.05
CA LYS A 680 22.56 17.98 -26.91
C LYS A 680 23.94 17.44 -26.54
N ALA A 681 23.98 16.36 -25.77
CA ALA A 681 25.23 15.72 -25.35
C ALA A 681 25.77 14.68 -26.35
N GLY A 682 24.97 14.29 -27.36
CA GLY A 682 25.32 13.23 -28.34
C GLY A 682 25.16 11.80 -27.80
N THR A 683 24.52 11.61 -26.64
CA THR A 683 24.18 10.28 -26.09
C THR A 683 22.83 9.80 -26.62
N GLN A 684 22.62 8.48 -26.70
CA GLN A 684 21.48 7.91 -27.42
C GLN A 684 20.76 6.82 -26.59
N PRO A 685 19.93 7.20 -25.59
CA PRO A 685 19.04 6.27 -24.93
C PRO A 685 17.88 5.89 -25.86
N ASP A 686 17.33 4.69 -25.65
CA ASP A 686 16.08 4.26 -26.27
C ASP A 686 14.90 4.80 -25.46
N PHE A 687 13.78 5.08 -26.14
CA PHE A 687 12.59 5.61 -25.49
C PHE A 687 11.32 4.89 -25.95
N PHE A 688 10.42 4.61 -24.99
CA PHE A 688 9.10 4.07 -25.29
C PHE A 688 8.02 4.69 -24.41
N ALA A 689 6.94 5.18 -25.01
CA ALA A 689 5.77 5.69 -24.28
C ALA A 689 4.56 4.77 -24.51
N TYR A 690 3.85 4.45 -23.44
CA TYR A 690 2.58 3.71 -23.49
C TYR A 690 1.42 4.68 -23.67
N PRO A 691 0.74 4.68 -24.84
CA PRO A 691 -0.35 5.60 -25.11
C PRO A 691 -1.54 5.36 -24.14
N GLY A 692 -2.03 6.42 -23.52
CA GLY A 692 -3.19 6.36 -22.62
C GLY A 692 -2.94 5.75 -21.24
N GLU A 693 -1.76 5.18 -21.00
CA GLU A 693 -1.40 4.66 -19.68
C GLU A 693 -0.89 5.80 -18.76
N GLU A 694 -1.21 5.66 -17.49
CA GLU A 694 -0.74 6.53 -16.41
C GLU A 694 0.63 6.07 -15.89
N HIS A 695 0.90 6.30 -14.58
CA HIS A 695 2.18 5.93 -13.97
C HIS A 695 2.44 4.41 -13.95
N ASN A 696 1.38 3.60 -13.85
CA ASN A 696 1.46 2.14 -13.82
C ASN A 696 0.63 1.54 -14.96
N MET A 697 1.25 0.67 -15.77
CA MET A 697 0.57 -0.07 -16.83
C MET A 697 -0.36 -1.12 -16.23
N ARG A 698 -1.56 -1.26 -16.79
CA ARG A 698 -2.59 -2.17 -16.31
C ARG A 698 -2.95 -3.22 -17.35
N GLY A 699 -3.55 -4.34 -16.90
CA GLY A 699 -3.99 -5.42 -17.77
C GLY A 699 -2.87 -5.88 -18.69
N HIS A 700 -3.20 -6.11 -19.96
CA HIS A 700 -2.24 -6.63 -20.95
C HIS A 700 -1.06 -5.66 -21.21
N ALA A 701 -1.23 -4.36 -21.03
CA ALA A 701 -0.13 -3.40 -21.15
C ALA A 701 0.99 -3.69 -20.14
N SER A 702 0.67 -4.23 -18.95
CA SER A 702 1.66 -4.67 -17.97
C SER A 702 2.45 -5.90 -18.43
N VAL A 703 1.81 -6.86 -19.11
CA VAL A 703 2.49 -8.02 -19.70
C VAL A 703 3.47 -7.55 -20.78
N HIS A 704 2.99 -6.74 -21.72
CA HIS A 704 3.80 -6.16 -22.80
C HIS A 704 4.98 -5.34 -22.24
N LEU A 705 4.79 -4.59 -21.16
CA LEU A 705 5.86 -3.86 -20.50
C LEU A 705 6.98 -4.80 -20.03
N HIS A 706 6.63 -5.90 -19.34
CA HIS A 706 7.62 -6.83 -18.82
C HIS A 706 8.28 -7.67 -19.94
N GLU A 707 7.57 -7.94 -21.04
CA GLU A 707 8.17 -8.50 -22.26
C GLU A 707 9.24 -7.54 -22.83
N ARG A 708 8.91 -6.25 -22.95
CA ARG A 708 9.84 -5.23 -23.46
C ARG A 708 11.07 -5.08 -22.57
N ILE A 709 10.89 -5.01 -21.25
CA ILE A 709 12.00 -4.96 -20.29
C ILE A 709 12.90 -6.20 -20.46
N THR A 710 12.29 -7.37 -20.49
CA THR A 710 13.01 -8.64 -20.65
C THR A 710 13.79 -8.67 -21.96
N GLN A 711 13.14 -8.33 -23.07
CA GLN A 711 13.77 -8.34 -24.40
C GLN A 711 14.97 -7.40 -24.46
N TYR A 712 14.90 -6.23 -23.82
CA TYR A 712 16.01 -5.29 -23.80
C TYR A 712 17.25 -5.85 -23.09
N PHE A 713 17.08 -6.58 -21.99
CA PHE A 713 18.18 -7.28 -21.33
C PHE A 713 18.67 -8.48 -22.16
N GLU A 714 17.79 -9.23 -22.81
CA GLU A 714 18.18 -10.34 -23.70
C GLU A 714 19.02 -9.85 -24.89
N ASP A 715 18.69 -8.70 -25.47
CA ASP A 715 19.37 -8.14 -26.63
C ASP A 715 20.76 -7.55 -26.29
N TYR A 716 20.93 -6.99 -25.10
CA TYR A 716 22.13 -6.20 -24.81
C TYR A 716 22.96 -6.68 -23.60
N LEU A 717 22.45 -7.58 -22.77
CA LEU A 717 23.16 -8.04 -21.56
C LEU A 717 23.50 -9.54 -21.59
N LYS A 718 22.80 -10.35 -22.37
CA LYS A 718 22.97 -11.81 -22.42
C LYS A 718 24.25 -12.28 -23.07
#